data_b77aab3df9af2c7e5c1f285864a468d5
#
_entry.id   b77aab3df9af2c7e5c1f285864a468d5
#
_cell.length_a   1.000
_cell.length_b   1.000
_cell.length_c   1.000
_cell.angle_alpha   90.00
_cell.angle_beta   90.00
_cell.angle_gamma   90.00
#
_symmetry.space_group_name_H-M   'P 1'
#
loop_
_entity.id
_entity.type
_entity.pdbx_description
1 polymer ?
#
loop_
_entity_poly.entity_id
_entity_poly.type
_entity_poly.pdbx_seq_one_letter_code
_entity_poly.pdbx_strand_id
1 'polypeptide(L)'
;MKIKIELLSDLCTCSGETYNSMVDMDVVYDENGIPYIPAKRLKGCIRESALEMQELGIITQEEYEKIFGREGNVRSAFSLSNAYILGFDEAVEDLRNCTYKDLSSPQNVLNQYTYIRTQTAVNLKTGVAEDSSLRTIRVVKKGLKFEAECNWDEENQEVVKHPKEISEILKQAVSLVKHIGVSRTRGLGLVEMELDEEEQKQAEHVLIKKEKMAEHNKIHYQIDLKSPLICKSPKGNQAQTQDYIAGSKVLGLIAGAMGKNEYLRLLSMDDEIIVSNAYITEKKERGVPARLSWQKEKDQPYDADGNMRLVDMLDVKKSDIENKQMTPSKIAYVDENRTILSVETEISYHHQRPKDKSIGRATGQEDGSSFYQLASICAGQSFSGYIYANKEQAEKIVDAVSGLRNVRMGYGRSSEFGAVDFVLDSVTEVKPLEKLKINDAVVTLLSDVILYNENGMLTTDIKVLKKYLEEIAGVDDFEIKNPYLQFDTIGGFNVTWGARKPIFNVIGKGSTFLVHSQKGFDVNLFENQFVGERVSEGYGEIKVEEKMNEDFSTVIVQKKKAEVQEKENLQNEKTGIINLLLESEFERRLQKAVREELENEQKVCESKEDILNTAVSKLRMIFKNESSYEAMEEQVNGIENDAKNKLCMKLIELVVPDTIAEKVQTAMKKDYNLKYPIEWEKERLYRVVYSAYLTELKYFTKILQKKGENE
;
A
#
# COMPACT_ATOMS: atom_id res chain seq x y z
N MET A 1 -5.97 5.91 21.02
CA MET A 1 -4.69 5.77 21.75
C MET A 1 -3.56 5.59 20.73
N LYS A 2 -2.36 6.02 21.07
CA LYS A 2 -1.17 5.83 20.24
C LYS A 2 -0.07 5.11 21.01
N ILE A 3 0.65 4.22 20.35
CA ILE A 3 1.90 3.67 20.88
C ILE A 3 3.04 4.43 20.24
N LYS A 4 3.80 5.16 21.06
CA LYS A 4 5.01 5.87 20.68
C LYS A 4 6.22 4.97 20.88
N ILE A 5 7.13 4.95 19.91
CA ILE A 5 8.31 4.05 19.91
C ILE A 5 9.52 4.89 19.53
N GLU A 6 10.54 4.92 20.38
CA GLU A 6 11.83 5.54 20.07
C GLU A 6 12.91 4.47 19.90
N LEU A 7 13.66 4.53 18.80
CA LEU A 7 14.77 3.61 18.54
C LEU A 7 16.03 4.06 19.26
N LEU A 8 16.43 3.34 20.31
CA LEU A 8 17.67 3.58 21.05
C LEU A 8 18.88 2.90 20.37
N SER A 9 18.64 1.90 19.53
CA SER A 9 19.64 1.28 18.66
C SER A 9 19.06 1.03 17.27
N ASP A 10 19.94 0.70 16.30
CA ASP A 10 19.51 0.38 14.95
C ASP A 10 18.55 -0.80 14.94
N LEU A 11 17.56 -0.76 14.02
CA LEU A 11 16.50 -1.77 13.95
C LEU A 11 16.51 -2.48 12.59
N CYS A 12 16.41 -3.81 12.59
CA CYS A 12 16.06 -4.58 11.40
C CYS A 12 14.73 -5.31 11.63
N THR A 13 13.70 -4.89 10.90
CA THR A 13 12.39 -5.53 10.92
C THR A 13 12.30 -6.76 10.04
N CYS A 14 13.27 -7.03 9.19
CA CYS A 14 13.40 -8.16 8.27
C CYS A 14 12.12 -8.44 7.45
N SER A 15 12.09 -7.98 6.19
CA SER A 15 10.94 -8.19 5.28
C SER A 15 10.71 -9.67 4.94
N GLY A 16 11.76 -10.48 4.97
CA GLY A 16 11.77 -11.84 4.43
C GLY A 16 12.15 -11.87 2.95
N GLU A 17 12.37 -10.72 2.36
CA GLU A 17 12.85 -10.54 0.99
C GLU A 17 14.33 -10.20 0.98
N THR A 18 15.00 -10.54 -0.12
CA THR A 18 16.39 -10.14 -0.38
C THR A 18 16.40 -9.17 -1.56
N TYR A 19 17.08 -8.04 -1.41
CA TYR A 19 17.16 -7.05 -2.48
C TYR A 19 18.45 -7.24 -3.29
N ASN A 20 18.32 -7.56 -4.58
CA ASN A 20 19.41 -7.58 -5.57
C ASN A 20 20.67 -8.36 -5.17
N SER A 21 20.56 -9.47 -4.46
CA SER A 21 21.71 -10.28 -3.98
C SER A 21 22.78 -9.51 -3.18
N MET A 22 22.60 -8.20 -2.96
CA MET A 22 23.54 -7.35 -2.21
C MET A 22 23.19 -7.22 -0.73
N VAL A 23 21.95 -7.49 -0.35
CA VAL A 23 21.45 -7.41 1.03
C VAL A 23 20.80 -8.73 1.39
N ASP A 24 21.37 -9.47 2.35
CA ASP A 24 20.85 -10.78 2.78
C ASP A 24 19.57 -10.66 3.62
N MET A 25 19.43 -9.57 4.37
CA MET A 25 18.22 -9.26 5.15
C MET A 25 17.87 -7.79 4.98
N ASP A 26 16.66 -7.53 4.46
CA ASP A 26 16.16 -6.18 4.26
C ASP A 26 15.09 -5.80 5.30
N VAL A 27 14.87 -4.51 5.50
CA VAL A 27 13.82 -3.97 6.36
C VAL A 27 12.48 -3.95 5.62
N VAL A 28 11.38 -3.84 6.36
CA VAL A 28 10.06 -3.61 5.78
C VAL A 28 9.90 -2.12 5.49
N TYR A 29 9.42 -1.77 4.30
CA TYR A 29 9.13 -0.40 3.88
C TYR A 29 7.88 -0.36 2.99
N ASP A 30 7.28 0.81 2.84
CA ASP A 30 6.11 1.04 1.99
C ASP A 30 6.48 1.25 0.51
N GLU A 31 5.50 1.48 -0.34
CA GLU A 31 5.67 1.77 -1.77
C GLU A 31 6.52 3.01 -2.06
N ASN A 32 6.57 3.97 -1.12
CA ASN A 32 7.37 5.19 -1.21
C ASN A 32 8.82 5.00 -0.72
N GLY A 33 9.14 3.84 -0.12
CA GLY A 33 10.46 3.57 0.47
C GLY A 33 10.57 3.99 1.94
N ILE A 34 9.48 4.33 2.63
CA ILE A 34 9.50 4.71 4.04
C ILE A 34 9.44 3.44 4.90
N PRO A 35 10.43 3.17 5.77
CA PRO A 35 10.42 1.99 6.62
C PRO A 35 9.38 2.10 7.73
N TYR A 36 8.76 0.96 8.06
CA TYR A 36 7.78 0.87 9.14
C TYR A 36 7.95 -0.40 9.99
N ILE A 37 7.31 -0.43 11.16
CA ILE A 37 7.28 -1.62 12.03
C ILE A 37 5.93 -2.31 11.86
N PRO A 38 5.87 -3.55 11.34
CA PRO A 38 4.61 -4.25 11.11
C PRO A 38 3.81 -4.50 12.40
N ALA A 39 2.52 -4.23 12.36
CA ALA A 39 1.59 -4.37 13.50
C ALA A 39 1.62 -5.75 14.14
N LYS A 40 1.64 -6.82 13.34
CA LYS A 40 1.73 -8.21 13.87
C LYS A 40 2.99 -8.45 14.67
N ARG A 41 4.11 -7.87 14.23
CA ARG A 41 5.39 -8.00 14.91
C ARG A 41 5.39 -7.24 16.22
N LEU A 42 4.88 -5.99 16.17
CA LEU A 42 4.71 -5.14 17.35
C LEU A 42 3.78 -5.79 18.37
N LYS A 43 2.60 -6.25 17.93
CA LYS A 43 1.64 -6.98 18.77
C LYS A 43 2.24 -8.26 19.38
N GLY A 44 3.08 -8.97 18.61
CA GLY A 44 3.81 -10.14 19.09
C GLY A 44 4.80 -9.82 20.21
N CYS A 45 5.51 -8.69 20.13
CA CYS A 45 6.44 -8.26 21.20
C CYS A 45 5.67 -7.85 22.47
N ILE A 46 4.58 -7.09 22.33
CA ILE A 46 3.72 -6.70 23.46
C ILE A 46 3.10 -7.94 24.12
N ARG A 47 2.63 -8.90 23.31
CA ARG A 47 2.12 -10.17 23.80
C ARG A 47 3.19 -10.99 24.56
N GLU A 48 4.43 -10.96 24.10
CA GLU A 48 5.55 -11.64 24.78
C GLU A 48 5.81 -11.02 26.16
N SER A 49 5.83 -9.68 26.26
CA SER A 49 5.97 -8.98 27.55
C SER A 49 4.79 -9.28 28.51
N ALA A 50 3.56 -9.30 28.00
CA ALA A 50 2.39 -9.65 28.82
C ALA A 50 2.42 -11.11 29.29
N LEU A 51 2.96 -12.03 28.49
CA LEU A 51 3.16 -13.42 28.89
C LEU A 51 4.20 -13.51 30.03
N GLU A 52 5.27 -12.75 29.98
CA GLU A 52 6.24 -12.65 31.07
C GLU A 52 5.60 -12.10 32.35
N MET A 53 4.72 -11.09 32.25
CA MET A 53 3.94 -10.60 33.38
C MET A 53 3.06 -11.70 33.98
N GLN A 54 2.43 -12.52 33.15
CA GLN A 54 1.61 -13.65 33.59
C GLN A 54 2.45 -14.75 34.28
N GLU A 55 3.59 -15.10 33.71
CA GLU A 55 4.53 -16.08 34.30
C GLU A 55 5.08 -15.62 35.67
N LEU A 56 5.25 -14.29 35.83
CA LEU A 56 5.66 -13.69 37.11
C LEU A 56 4.51 -13.49 38.10
N GLY A 57 3.27 -13.80 37.71
CA GLY A 57 2.09 -13.68 38.57
C GLY A 57 1.63 -12.22 38.76
N ILE A 58 2.07 -11.29 37.92
CA ILE A 58 1.63 -9.89 37.92
C ILE A 58 0.20 -9.77 37.37
N ILE A 59 -0.12 -10.56 36.34
CA ILE A 59 -1.47 -10.71 35.79
C ILE A 59 -1.86 -12.20 35.76
N THR A 60 -3.17 -12.44 35.77
CA THR A 60 -3.72 -13.79 35.68
C THR A 60 -3.79 -14.28 34.24
N GLN A 61 -3.91 -15.58 34.02
CA GLN A 61 -4.15 -16.16 32.71
C GLN A 61 -5.45 -15.61 32.06
N GLU A 62 -6.48 -15.39 32.87
CA GLU A 62 -7.77 -14.85 32.40
C GLU A 62 -7.63 -13.41 31.91
N GLU A 63 -6.92 -12.56 32.63
CA GLU A 63 -6.62 -11.16 32.18
C GLU A 63 -5.79 -11.15 30.91
N TYR A 64 -4.78 -12.01 30.81
CA TYR A 64 -4.00 -12.16 29.57
C TYR A 64 -4.89 -12.55 28.38
N GLU A 65 -5.77 -13.57 28.54
CA GLU A 65 -6.67 -14.03 27.47
C GLU A 65 -7.73 -12.98 27.10
N LYS A 66 -8.22 -12.18 28.05
CA LYS A 66 -9.13 -11.05 27.80
C LYS A 66 -8.51 -10.01 26.88
N ILE A 67 -7.22 -9.73 27.02
CA ILE A 67 -6.52 -8.69 26.25
C ILE A 67 -6.08 -9.20 24.87
N PHE A 68 -5.41 -10.36 24.83
CA PHE A 68 -4.79 -10.87 23.61
C PHE A 68 -5.65 -11.87 22.82
N GLY A 69 -6.75 -12.32 23.41
CA GLY A 69 -7.61 -13.34 22.83
C GLY A 69 -7.06 -14.77 22.96
N ARG A 70 -7.88 -15.74 22.58
CA ARG A 70 -7.55 -17.17 22.56
C ARG A 70 -7.88 -17.77 21.20
N GLU A 71 -7.11 -18.78 20.77
CA GLU A 71 -7.41 -19.53 19.55
C GLU A 71 -8.86 -20.08 19.59
N GLY A 72 -9.62 -19.78 18.56
CA GLY A 72 -10.96 -20.27 18.33
C GLY A 72 -12.03 -19.17 18.44
N ASN A 73 -12.36 -18.66 19.62
CA ASN A 73 -13.57 -17.87 19.82
C ASN A 73 -13.39 -16.53 20.54
N VAL A 74 -12.25 -16.27 21.17
CA VAL A 74 -12.03 -15.03 21.93
C VAL A 74 -11.15 -14.08 21.10
N ARG A 75 -11.74 -12.95 20.66
CA ARG A 75 -10.99 -11.90 19.94
C ARG A 75 -10.12 -11.11 20.91
N SER A 76 -8.99 -10.59 20.40
CA SER A 76 -8.18 -9.62 21.13
C SER A 76 -8.99 -8.36 21.46
N ALA A 77 -8.80 -7.81 22.65
CA ALA A 77 -9.46 -6.58 23.11
C ALA A 77 -9.04 -5.32 22.34
N PHE A 78 -7.93 -5.38 21.61
CA PHE A 78 -7.43 -4.23 20.86
C PHE A 78 -6.92 -4.61 19.47
N SER A 79 -6.95 -3.62 18.58
CA SER A 79 -6.33 -3.66 17.27
C SER A 79 -5.15 -2.69 17.21
N LEU A 80 -4.17 -3.00 16.35
CA LEU A 80 -2.97 -2.22 16.21
C LEU A 80 -2.70 -1.92 14.73
N SER A 81 -2.32 -0.69 14.40
CA SER A 81 -1.81 -0.35 13.07
C SER A 81 -0.33 -0.69 12.93
N ASN A 82 0.21 -0.64 11.72
CA ASN A 82 1.66 -0.53 11.55
C ASN A 82 2.15 0.70 12.28
N ALA A 83 3.39 0.65 12.81
CA ALA A 83 4.01 1.84 13.36
C ALA A 83 4.80 2.55 12.25
N TYR A 84 4.39 3.77 11.92
CA TYR A 84 5.01 4.62 10.92
C TYR A 84 5.92 5.66 11.58
N ILE A 85 6.88 6.17 10.83
CA ILE A 85 7.78 7.25 11.28
C ILE A 85 6.94 8.49 11.59
N LEU A 86 7.30 9.22 12.62
CA LEU A 86 6.65 10.49 12.97
C LEU A 86 6.73 11.46 11.79
N GLY A 87 5.57 12.06 11.39
CA GLY A 87 5.45 12.89 10.18
C GLY A 87 5.27 12.07 8.88
N PHE A 88 4.81 10.81 8.98
CA PHE A 88 4.62 9.92 7.83
C PHE A 88 3.64 10.48 6.79
N ASP A 89 2.49 10.99 7.20
CA ASP A 89 1.44 11.48 6.28
C ASP A 89 1.94 12.68 5.47
N GLU A 90 2.65 13.61 6.12
CA GLU A 90 3.27 14.76 5.48
C GLU A 90 4.37 14.32 4.49
N ALA A 91 5.20 13.35 4.87
CA ALA A 91 6.24 12.81 3.99
C ALA A 91 5.63 12.12 2.74
N VAL A 92 4.53 11.37 2.89
CA VAL A 92 3.83 10.74 1.77
C VAL A 92 3.23 11.78 0.84
N GLU A 93 2.62 12.83 1.39
CA GLU A 93 2.07 13.94 0.61
C GLU A 93 3.16 14.68 -0.18
N ASP A 94 4.27 15.01 0.46
CA ASP A 94 5.44 15.62 -0.18
C ASP A 94 5.96 14.76 -1.34
N LEU A 95 6.08 13.43 -1.15
CA LEU A 95 6.55 12.51 -2.17
C LEU A 95 5.58 12.36 -3.34
N ARG A 96 4.27 12.39 -3.09
CA ARG A 96 3.23 12.39 -4.14
C ARG A 96 3.32 13.64 -5.00
N ASN A 97 3.48 14.79 -4.37
CA ASN A 97 3.56 16.09 -5.02
C ASN A 97 4.92 16.33 -5.69
N CYS A 98 5.94 15.52 -5.40
CA CYS A 98 7.25 15.65 -6.02
C CYS A 98 7.23 15.28 -7.50
N THR A 99 7.51 16.26 -8.37
CA THR A 99 7.55 16.08 -9.82
C THR A 99 8.81 15.37 -10.33
N TYR A 100 9.87 15.31 -9.51
CA TYR A 100 11.16 14.69 -9.84
C TYR A 100 11.23 13.25 -9.34
N LYS A 101 10.70 12.32 -10.14
CA LYS A 101 10.57 10.91 -9.75
C LYS A 101 11.90 10.18 -9.49
N ASP A 102 12.99 10.62 -10.13
CA ASP A 102 14.33 10.08 -9.87
C ASP A 102 14.80 10.44 -8.45
N LEU A 103 14.52 11.69 -8.00
CA LEU A 103 14.85 12.14 -6.65
C LEU A 103 14.01 11.41 -5.59
N SER A 104 12.70 11.33 -5.80
CA SER A 104 11.72 10.68 -4.90
C SER A 104 11.58 9.18 -5.13
N SER A 105 12.55 8.52 -5.76
CA SER A 105 12.51 7.07 -5.93
C SER A 105 12.49 6.35 -4.58
N PRO A 106 11.74 5.24 -4.43
CA PRO A 106 11.66 4.50 -3.16
C PRO A 106 13.02 4.14 -2.56
N GLN A 107 14.00 3.84 -3.41
CA GLN A 107 15.36 3.52 -2.96
C GLN A 107 16.08 4.74 -2.35
N ASN A 108 15.90 5.94 -2.93
CA ASN A 108 16.51 7.16 -2.40
C ASN A 108 15.85 7.53 -1.06
N VAL A 109 14.52 7.39 -0.95
CA VAL A 109 13.77 7.61 0.30
C VAL A 109 14.25 6.63 1.38
N LEU A 110 14.31 5.32 1.05
CA LEU A 110 14.76 4.28 1.98
C LEU A 110 16.16 4.56 2.53
N ASN A 111 17.07 5.04 1.70
CA ASN A 111 18.44 5.37 2.11
C ASN A 111 18.51 6.56 3.11
N GLN A 112 17.47 7.43 3.17
CA GLN A 112 17.43 8.49 4.19
C GLN A 112 17.31 7.91 5.60
N TYR A 113 16.52 6.86 5.73
CA TYR A 113 16.16 6.25 7.02
C TYR A 113 17.01 5.04 7.38
N THR A 114 17.74 4.48 6.41
CA THR A 114 18.45 3.20 6.56
C THR A 114 19.89 3.27 6.12
N TYR A 115 20.66 2.25 6.48
CA TYR A 115 21.97 1.97 5.88
C TYR A 115 22.27 0.47 5.91
N ILE A 116 23.24 0.04 5.11
CA ILE A 116 23.67 -1.37 5.03
C ILE A 116 24.79 -1.60 6.04
N ARG A 117 24.62 -2.60 6.88
CA ARG A 117 25.60 -3.06 7.88
C ARG A 117 26.14 -4.42 7.48
N THR A 118 27.45 -4.52 7.44
CA THR A 118 28.16 -5.78 7.14
C THR A 118 28.57 -6.47 8.44
N GLN A 119 28.38 -7.78 8.51
CA GLN A 119 28.72 -8.62 9.65
C GLN A 119 29.44 -9.88 9.20
N THR A 120 30.37 -10.37 10.02
CA THR A 120 31.07 -11.65 9.81
C THR A 120 30.97 -12.50 11.07
N ALA A 121 31.01 -13.82 10.93
CA ALA A 121 31.26 -14.71 12.05
C ALA A 121 32.77 -14.76 12.33
N VAL A 122 33.12 -14.72 13.61
CA VAL A 122 34.52 -14.83 14.06
C VAL A 122 34.73 -16.20 14.67
N ASN A 123 35.73 -16.91 14.18
CA ASN A 123 36.18 -18.16 14.78
C ASN A 123 36.82 -17.85 16.16
N LEU A 124 36.18 -18.31 17.21
CA LEU A 124 36.60 -18.00 18.60
C LEU A 124 37.99 -18.55 18.95
N LYS A 125 38.50 -19.58 18.22
CA LYS A 125 39.81 -20.16 18.49
C LYS A 125 40.93 -19.38 17.83
N THR A 126 40.69 -18.88 16.61
CA THR A 126 41.71 -18.21 15.80
C THR A 126 41.61 -16.69 15.82
N GLY A 127 40.47 -16.13 16.26
CA GLY A 127 40.16 -14.69 16.22
C GLY A 127 39.95 -14.12 14.82
N VAL A 128 39.96 -14.97 13.78
CA VAL A 128 39.81 -14.58 12.36
C VAL A 128 38.40 -14.79 11.89
N ALA A 129 37.94 -14.00 10.92
CA ALA A 129 36.64 -14.18 10.30
C ALA A 129 36.54 -15.57 9.62
N GLU A 130 35.40 -16.24 9.78
CA GLU A 130 35.12 -17.50 9.08
C GLU A 130 34.89 -17.26 7.60
N ASP A 131 35.38 -18.13 6.75
CA ASP A 131 35.17 -18.09 5.31
C ASP A 131 33.67 -18.17 4.99
N SER A 132 33.24 -17.41 3.99
CA SER A 132 31.84 -17.34 3.53
C SER A 132 30.82 -16.90 4.60
N SER A 133 31.28 -16.26 5.68
CA SER A 133 30.40 -15.79 6.78
C SER A 133 29.97 -14.34 6.63
N LEU A 134 30.40 -13.64 5.57
CA LEU A 134 30.00 -12.25 5.31
C LEU A 134 28.50 -12.17 5.08
N ARG A 135 27.84 -11.33 5.85
CA ARG A 135 26.39 -11.06 5.75
C ARG A 135 26.16 -9.55 5.72
N THR A 136 25.25 -9.15 4.86
CA THR A 136 24.83 -7.76 4.73
C THR A 136 23.39 -7.62 5.19
N ILE A 137 23.14 -6.71 6.11
CA ILE A 137 21.81 -6.41 6.61
C ILE A 137 21.52 -4.93 6.47
N ARG A 138 20.34 -4.58 5.99
CA ARG A 138 19.87 -3.20 6.05
C ARG A 138 19.26 -2.96 7.44
N VAL A 139 19.56 -1.80 8.01
CA VAL A 139 19.04 -1.40 9.32
C VAL A 139 18.46 0.00 9.25
N VAL A 140 17.37 0.21 9.97
CA VAL A 140 16.79 1.52 10.24
C VAL A 140 17.66 2.21 11.28
N LYS A 141 17.97 3.47 11.03
CA LYS A 141 18.88 4.29 11.89
C LYS A 141 18.28 4.50 13.27
N LYS A 142 19.10 4.41 14.31
CA LYS A 142 18.75 4.79 15.68
C LYS A 142 18.31 6.25 15.77
N GLY A 143 17.51 6.58 16.81
CA GLY A 143 17.02 7.94 17.06
C GLY A 143 15.74 8.29 16.30
N LEU A 144 15.28 7.42 15.39
CA LEU A 144 13.99 7.62 14.73
C LEU A 144 12.84 7.27 15.68
N LYS A 145 11.74 8.03 15.55
CA LYS A 145 10.51 7.86 16.33
C LYS A 145 9.40 7.34 15.44
N PHE A 146 8.63 6.40 15.98
CA PHE A 146 7.50 5.77 15.30
C PHE A 146 6.24 5.91 16.15
N GLU A 147 5.09 5.95 15.46
CA GLU A 147 3.78 5.92 16.09
C GLU A 147 2.92 4.81 15.48
N ALA A 148 2.19 4.08 16.33
CA ALA A 148 1.17 3.13 15.93
C ALA A 148 -0.17 3.47 16.57
N GLU A 149 -1.25 3.41 15.78
CA GLU A 149 -2.60 3.53 16.32
C GLU A 149 -2.98 2.26 17.08
N CYS A 150 -3.50 2.42 18.28
CA CYS A 150 -4.02 1.35 19.14
C CYS A 150 -5.48 1.65 19.47
N ASN A 151 -6.39 0.78 19.00
CA ASN A 151 -7.82 1.00 19.16
C ASN A 151 -8.46 -0.19 19.87
N TRP A 152 -9.35 0.09 20.82
CA TRP A 152 -10.14 -0.94 21.49
C TRP A 152 -11.14 -1.59 20.52
N ASP A 153 -11.38 -2.89 20.71
CA ASP A 153 -12.50 -3.58 20.06
C ASP A 153 -13.76 -3.32 20.91
N GLU A 154 -14.56 -2.34 20.51
CA GLU A 154 -15.76 -1.95 21.22
C GLU A 154 -16.87 -3.03 21.20
N GLU A 155 -16.77 -4.02 20.32
CA GLU A 155 -17.64 -5.21 20.34
C GLU A 155 -17.24 -6.20 21.46
N ASN A 156 -16.05 -6.04 22.06
CA ASN A 156 -15.55 -6.91 23.10
C ASN A 156 -16.18 -6.52 24.46
N GLN A 157 -17.07 -7.37 24.98
CA GLN A 157 -17.78 -7.12 26.24
C GLN A 157 -16.88 -6.90 27.46
N GLU A 158 -15.68 -7.49 27.47
CA GLU A 158 -14.72 -7.31 28.55
C GLU A 158 -14.12 -5.90 28.57
N VAL A 159 -13.84 -5.34 27.39
CA VAL A 159 -13.39 -3.94 27.23
C VAL A 159 -14.44 -2.98 27.75
N VAL A 160 -15.73 -3.24 27.42
CA VAL A 160 -16.85 -2.39 27.85
C VAL A 160 -17.04 -2.43 29.37
N LYS A 161 -16.82 -3.60 30.01
CA LYS A 161 -17.04 -3.78 31.45
C LYS A 161 -15.86 -3.27 32.30
N HIS A 162 -14.61 -3.46 31.83
CA HIS A 162 -13.39 -3.22 32.60
C HIS A 162 -12.35 -2.39 31.86
N PRO A 163 -12.71 -1.21 31.25
CA PRO A 163 -11.82 -0.49 30.34
C PRO A 163 -10.52 -0.01 31.01
N LYS A 164 -10.59 0.43 32.27
CA LYS A 164 -9.42 0.96 33.00
C LYS A 164 -8.41 -0.10 33.38
N GLU A 165 -8.86 -1.28 33.82
CA GLU A 165 -8.00 -2.40 34.19
C GLU A 165 -7.24 -2.93 32.97
N ILE A 166 -7.96 -3.10 31.85
CA ILE A 166 -7.38 -3.60 30.61
C ILE A 166 -6.37 -2.58 30.02
N SER A 167 -6.68 -1.27 30.10
CA SER A 167 -5.79 -0.21 29.66
C SER A 167 -4.49 -0.19 30.45
N GLU A 168 -4.57 -0.30 31.79
CA GLU A 168 -3.39 -0.28 32.64
C GLU A 168 -2.47 -1.48 32.39
N ILE A 169 -3.04 -2.68 32.24
CA ILE A 169 -2.26 -3.89 31.91
C ILE A 169 -1.59 -3.74 30.53
N LEU A 170 -2.30 -3.22 29.53
CA LEU A 170 -1.73 -3.00 28.21
C LEU A 170 -0.60 -1.97 28.26
N LYS A 171 -0.76 -0.88 29.00
CA LYS A 171 0.25 0.16 29.21
C LYS A 171 1.53 -0.41 29.83
N GLN A 172 1.40 -1.24 30.85
CA GLN A 172 2.52 -1.94 31.48
C GLN A 172 3.20 -2.89 30.49
N ALA A 173 2.44 -3.72 29.76
CA ALA A 173 2.97 -4.64 28.76
C ALA A 173 3.73 -3.91 27.65
N VAL A 174 3.25 -2.74 27.18
CA VAL A 174 3.93 -1.90 26.19
C VAL A 174 5.26 -1.36 26.73
N SER A 175 5.29 -0.83 27.95
CA SER A 175 6.49 -0.25 28.56
C SER A 175 7.60 -1.27 28.85
N LEU A 176 7.23 -2.55 29.01
CA LEU A 176 8.16 -3.66 29.24
C LEU A 176 8.84 -4.16 27.96
N VAL A 177 8.37 -3.80 26.79
CA VAL A 177 9.03 -4.16 25.53
C VAL A 177 10.36 -3.43 25.42
N LYS A 178 11.47 -4.16 25.47
CA LYS A 178 12.84 -3.59 25.38
C LYS A 178 13.45 -3.74 23.98
N HIS A 179 13.06 -4.77 23.24
CA HIS A 179 13.67 -5.06 21.94
C HIS A 179 12.63 -5.50 20.91
N ILE A 180 12.77 -4.96 19.68
CA ILE A 180 11.95 -5.31 18.52
C ILE A 180 12.86 -5.82 17.39
N GLY A 181 12.35 -6.63 16.47
CA GLY A 181 13.04 -7.07 15.27
C GLY A 181 13.97 -8.26 15.48
N VAL A 182 14.98 -8.37 14.60
CA VAL A 182 15.95 -9.47 14.60
C VAL A 182 17.24 -9.10 15.35
N SER A 183 18.04 -10.09 15.70
CA SER A 183 19.35 -9.90 16.37
C SER A 183 19.28 -9.10 17.68
N ARG A 184 18.19 -9.23 18.42
CA ARG A 184 17.93 -8.52 19.71
C ARG A 184 19.06 -8.70 20.74
N THR A 185 19.70 -9.86 20.76
CA THR A 185 20.86 -10.14 21.64
C THR A 185 22.20 -9.66 21.11
N ARG A 186 22.22 -9.07 19.91
CA ARG A 186 23.44 -8.60 19.22
C ARG A 186 23.46 -7.09 19.02
N GLY A 187 22.74 -6.34 19.87
CA GLY A 187 22.74 -4.89 19.90
C GLY A 187 21.82 -4.19 18.89
N LEU A 188 20.86 -4.93 18.30
CA LEU A 188 19.83 -4.35 17.45
C LEU A 188 18.47 -4.29 18.17
N GLY A 189 17.66 -3.32 17.76
CA GLY A 189 16.25 -3.23 18.11
C GLY A 189 15.94 -2.81 19.54
N LEU A 190 16.89 -2.20 20.27
CA LEU A 190 16.61 -1.61 21.58
C LEU A 190 15.67 -0.42 21.40
N VAL A 191 14.56 -0.42 22.11
CA VAL A 191 13.50 0.59 22.03
C VAL A 191 13.02 1.05 23.38
N GLU A 192 12.45 2.24 23.40
CA GLU A 192 11.59 2.74 24.47
C GLU A 192 10.18 2.89 23.90
N MET A 193 9.18 2.35 24.63
CA MET A 193 7.79 2.35 24.16
C MET A 193 6.85 2.87 25.24
N GLU A 194 5.89 3.68 24.82
CA GLU A 194 4.86 4.27 25.67
C GLU A 194 3.48 4.19 25.00
N LEU A 195 2.43 3.88 25.77
CA LEU A 195 1.04 3.99 25.35
C LEU A 195 0.48 5.35 25.79
N ASP A 196 0.12 6.16 24.81
CA ASP A 196 -0.48 7.49 24.98
C ASP A 196 -2.01 7.40 24.74
N GLU A 197 -2.78 7.87 25.72
CA GLU A 197 -4.24 7.82 25.73
C GLU A 197 -4.90 9.09 25.12
N GLU A 198 -4.21 9.83 24.25
CA GLU A 198 -4.81 10.97 23.57
C GLU A 198 -6.16 10.59 22.92
N GLU A 199 -7.18 11.40 23.16
CA GLU A 199 -8.48 11.26 22.50
C GLU A 199 -8.33 11.52 21.00
N GLN A 200 -8.62 10.50 20.20
CA GLN A 200 -8.69 10.66 18.74
C GLN A 200 -9.92 11.51 18.38
N LYS A 201 -9.75 12.42 17.40
CA LYS A 201 -10.89 13.10 16.78
C LYS A 201 -11.83 12.06 16.17
N GLN A 202 -13.11 12.17 16.47
CA GLN A 202 -14.14 11.31 15.90
C GLN A 202 -14.23 11.54 14.39
N ALA A 203 -14.18 10.47 13.61
CA ALA A 203 -14.51 10.54 12.19
C ALA A 203 -16.02 10.76 12.03
N GLU A 204 -16.41 11.59 11.09
CA GLU A 204 -17.82 11.83 10.75
C GLU A 204 -18.23 10.79 9.69
N HIS A 205 -19.01 9.80 10.09
CA HIS A 205 -19.44 8.69 9.24
C HIS A 205 -20.72 8.96 8.45
N VAL A 206 -21.42 10.06 8.77
CA VAL A 206 -22.70 10.40 8.15
C VAL A 206 -22.75 11.87 7.77
N LEU A 207 -22.85 12.16 6.48
CA LEU A 207 -23.03 13.49 5.93
C LEU A 207 -24.50 13.75 5.53
N ILE A 208 -25.37 12.73 5.64
CA ILE A 208 -26.76 12.75 5.22
C ILE A 208 -27.66 13.27 6.36
N LYS A 209 -28.65 14.10 6.01
CA LYS A 209 -29.70 14.52 6.95
C LYS A 209 -30.93 13.62 6.80
N LYS A 210 -31.45 13.07 7.92
CA LYS A 210 -32.63 12.20 7.95
C LYS A 210 -33.87 12.81 7.33
N GLU A 211 -34.03 14.12 7.45
CA GLU A 211 -35.19 14.89 6.90
C GLU A 211 -35.28 14.77 5.35
N LYS A 212 -34.25 14.31 4.69
CA LYS A 212 -34.22 14.10 3.23
C LYS A 212 -34.61 12.70 2.78
N MET A 213 -34.97 11.80 3.71
CA MET A 213 -35.32 10.43 3.37
C MET A 213 -36.75 10.31 2.85
N ALA A 214 -36.87 9.67 1.68
CA ALA A 214 -38.10 9.34 0.98
C ALA A 214 -38.57 7.92 1.29
N GLU A 215 -39.68 7.46 0.67
CA GLU A 215 -40.18 6.08 0.81
C GLU A 215 -39.16 5.04 0.30
N HIS A 216 -38.52 5.30 -0.84
CA HIS A 216 -37.43 4.47 -1.40
C HIS A 216 -36.19 5.31 -1.60
N ASN A 217 -35.10 4.87 -1.01
CA ASN A 217 -33.82 5.61 -0.98
C ASN A 217 -32.70 4.82 -1.61
N LYS A 218 -31.86 5.53 -2.38
CA LYS A 218 -30.56 5.10 -2.84
C LYS A 218 -29.52 5.93 -2.07
N ILE A 219 -28.82 5.31 -1.14
CA ILE A 219 -27.81 5.94 -0.28
C ILE A 219 -26.44 5.60 -0.87
N HIS A 220 -25.66 6.61 -1.20
CA HIS A 220 -24.28 6.43 -1.61
C HIS A 220 -23.38 6.27 -0.39
N TYR A 221 -22.51 5.25 -0.42
CA TYR A 221 -21.48 5.08 0.60
C TYR A 221 -20.09 5.05 -0.04
N GLN A 222 -19.11 5.57 0.69
CA GLN A 222 -17.71 5.57 0.32
C GLN A 222 -16.87 4.86 1.39
N ILE A 223 -15.84 4.17 0.95
CA ILE A 223 -14.87 3.45 1.77
C ILE A 223 -13.48 3.89 1.35
N ASP A 224 -12.78 4.61 2.22
CA ASP A 224 -11.40 5.03 2.00
C ASP A 224 -10.47 4.13 2.80
N LEU A 225 -9.54 3.48 2.13
CA LEU A 225 -8.64 2.51 2.73
C LEU A 225 -7.48 3.22 3.46
N LYS A 226 -7.49 3.22 4.79
CA LYS A 226 -6.38 3.71 5.62
C LYS A 226 -5.25 2.70 5.76
N SER A 227 -5.57 1.42 5.64
CA SER A 227 -4.59 0.33 5.64
C SER A 227 -4.93 -0.68 4.55
N PRO A 228 -3.99 -1.55 4.16
CA PRO A 228 -4.24 -2.57 3.15
C PRO A 228 -5.44 -3.44 3.52
N LEU A 229 -6.26 -3.80 2.54
CA LEU A 229 -7.50 -4.55 2.74
C LEU A 229 -7.45 -5.91 2.06
N ILE A 230 -7.72 -6.98 2.82
CA ILE A 230 -7.83 -8.34 2.27
C ILE A 230 -9.30 -8.74 2.09
N CYS A 231 -9.72 -8.83 0.85
CA CYS A 231 -11.00 -9.40 0.43
C CYS A 231 -10.80 -10.81 -0.10
N LYS A 232 -10.76 -11.82 0.80
CA LYS A 232 -10.48 -13.22 0.39
C LYS A 232 -11.39 -13.70 -0.72
N SER A 233 -10.77 -14.25 -1.77
CA SER A 233 -11.44 -14.99 -2.84
C SER A 233 -11.57 -16.46 -2.47
N PRO A 234 -12.63 -17.18 -2.90
CA PRO A 234 -12.75 -18.62 -2.71
C PRO A 234 -11.80 -19.43 -3.60
N LYS A 235 -11.16 -18.78 -4.59
CA LYS A 235 -10.30 -19.44 -5.57
C LYS A 235 -8.94 -19.83 -4.99
N GLY A 236 -8.65 -21.12 -4.97
CA GLY A 236 -7.31 -21.69 -4.76
C GLY A 236 -6.79 -21.72 -3.32
N ASN A 237 -5.64 -22.40 -3.16
CA ASN A 237 -4.89 -22.49 -1.91
C ASN A 237 -4.00 -21.27 -1.66
N GLN A 238 -3.85 -20.37 -2.65
CA GLN A 238 -3.08 -19.14 -2.53
C GLN A 238 -3.93 -18.03 -1.93
N ALA A 239 -3.35 -17.22 -1.07
CA ALA A 239 -3.99 -16.06 -0.50
C ALA A 239 -4.15 -14.98 -1.60
N GLN A 240 -5.33 -14.96 -2.23
CA GLN A 240 -5.71 -13.96 -3.22
C GLN A 240 -6.70 -12.97 -2.62
N THR A 241 -6.67 -11.72 -3.07
CA THR A 241 -7.67 -10.71 -2.77
C THR A 241 -8.57 -10.47 -3.99
N GLN A 242 -9.84 -10.17 -3.75
CA GLN A 242 -10.72 -9.61 -4.77
C GLN A 242 -10.30 -8.15 -5.02
N ASP A 243 -10.56 -7.67 -6.23
CA ASP A 243 -10.30 -6.30 -6.66
C ASP A 243 -11.48 -5.34 -6.39
N TYR A 244 -12.41 -5.75 -5.52
CA TYR A 244 -13.57 -4.98 -5.09
C TYR A 244 -13.98 -5.36 -3.66
N ILE A 245 -14.80 -4.55 -3.03
CA ILE A 245 -15.36 -4.84 -1.70
C ILE A 245 -16.79 -5.34 -1.89
N ALA A 246 -17.03 -6.62 -1.59
CA ALA A 246 -18.35 -7.24 -1.76
C ALA A 246 -19.40 -6.58 -0.84
N GLY A 247 -20.60 -6.35 -1.36
CA GLY A 247 -21.75 -5.80 -0.62
C GLY A 247 -22.04 -6.56 0.67
N SER A 248 -21.81 -7.87 0.69
CA SER A 248 -21.94 -8.69 1.89
C SER A 248 -21.03 -8.29 3.05
N LYS A 249 -19.89 -7.62 2.79
CA LYS A 249 -18.99 -7.11 3.85
C LYS A 249 -19.54 -5.82 4.44
N VAL A 250 -20.07 -4.95 3.58
CA VAL A 250 -20.72 -3.70 3.99
C VAL A 250 -22.01 -4.00 4.75
N LEU A 251 -22.83 -4.93 4.23
CA LEU A 251 -24.02 -5.41 4.93
C LEU A 251 -23.69 -5.97 6.32
N GLY A 252 -22.60 -6.75 6.42
CA GLY A 252 -22.11 -7.27 7.70
C GLY A 252 -21.64 -6.19 8.67
N LEU A 253 -21.05 -5.08 8.17
CA LEU A 253 -20.68 -3.92 8.98
C LEU A 253 -21.94 -3.24 9.55
N ILE A 254 -22.92 -2.98 8.70
CA ILE A 254 -24.18 -2.34 9.09
C ILE A 254 -24.95 -3.23 10.10
N ALA A 255 -25.05 -4.52 9.83
CA ALA A 255 -25.70 -5.47 10.72
C ALA A 255 -25.01 -5.56 12.10
N GLY A 256 -23.68 -5.49 12.12
CA GLY A 256 -22.90 -5.43 13.36
C GLY A 256 -23.19 -4.16 14.16
N ALA A 257 -23.24 -3.02 13.48
CA ALA A 257 -23.54 -1.72 14.10
C ALA A 257 -24.96 -1.61 14.66
N MET A 258 -25.94 -2.17 13.96
CA MET A 258 -27.36 -2.20 14.42
C MET A 258 -27.57 -3.15 15.60
N GLY A 259 -26.78 -4.19 15.72
CA GLY A 259 -27.03 -5.31 16.63
C GLY A 259 -28.03 -6.33 16.07
N LYS A 260 -27.91 -7.57 16.55
CA LYS A 260 -28.60 -8.73 15.98
C LYS A 260 -30.13 -8.61 15.92
N ASN A 261 -30.76 -8.14 16.98
CA ASN A 261 -32.21 -8.13 17.06
C ASN A 261 -32.85 -7.11 16.10
N GLU A 262 -32.26 -5.92 16.01
CA GLU A 262 -32.76 -4.87 15.13
C GLU A 262 -32.54 -5.22 13.67
N TYR A 263 -31.35 -5.78 13.33
CA TYR A 263 -31.06 -6.25 11.98
C TYR A 263 -32.01 -7.36 11.53
N LEU A 264 -32.30 -8.35 12.39
CA LEU A 264 -33.25 -9.42 12.07
C LEU A 264 -34.68 -8.89 11.89
N ARG A 265 -35.06 -7.86 12.66
CA ARG A 265 -36.36 -7.18 12.51
C ARG A 265 -36.48 -6.52 11.14
N LEU A 266 -35.44 -5.81 10.71
CA LEU A 266 -35.43 -5.15 9.40
C LEU A 266 -35.42 -6.13 8.23
N LEU A 267 -34.78 -7.28 8.37
CA LEU A 267 -34.83 -8.34 7.36
C LEU A 267 -36.18 -9.02 7.22
N SER A 268 -37.05 -8.93 8.24
CA SER A 268 -38.40 -9.49 8.18
C SER A 268 -39.46 -8.55 7.57
N MET A 269 -39.05 -7.36 7.12
CA MET A 269 -39.90 -6.42 6.38
C MET A 269 -40.07 -6.87 4.92
N ASP A 270 -41.18 -6.42 4.30
CA ASP A 270 -41.49 -6.80 2.90
C ASP A 270 -40.45 -6.32 1.90
N ASP A 271 -39.79 -5.19 2.16
CA ASP A 271 -38.74 -4.64 1.33
C ASP A 271 -37.38 -5.12 1.80
N GLU A 272 -36.58 -5.68 0.88
CA GLU A 272 -35.21 -6.14 1.17
C GLU A 272 -34.20 -4.99 1.14
N ILE A 273 -33.30 -4.93 2.15
CA ILE A 273 -32.14 -4.04 2.09
C ILE A 273 -31.15 -4.62 1.08
N ILE A 274 -30.82 -3.84 0.05
CA ILE A 274 -29.84 -4.25 -0.96
C ILE A 274 -28.57 -3.40 -0.81
N VAL A 275 -27.42 -4.05 -0.70
CA VAL A 275 -26.12 -3.38 -0.62
C VAL A 275 -25.29 -3.80 -1.82
N SER A 276 -25.08 -2.90 -2.78
CA SER A 276 -24.27 -3.18 -3.96
C SER A 276 -22.80 -3.43 -3.59
N ASN A 277 -22.04 -4.02 -4.51
CA ASN A 277 -20.59 -4.08 -4.35
C ASN A 277 -19.97 -2.67 -4.42
N ALA A 278 -18.93 -2.41 -3.62
CA ALA A 278 -18.15 -1.21 -3.76
C ALA A 278 -17.02 -1.45 -4.78
N TYR A 279 -16.98 -0.63 -5.81
CA TYR A 279 -15.94 -0.62 -6.83
C TYR A 279 -15.03 0.58 -6.63
N ILE A 280 -13.82 0.49 -7.19
CA ILE A 280 -12.84 1.57 -7.18
C ILE A 280 -13.50 2.87 -7.63
N THR A 281 -13.25 3.96 -6.92
CA THR A 281 -13.83 5.27 -7.23
C THR A 281 -12.75 6.33 -7.32
N GLU A 282 -12.97 7.28 -8.20
CA GLU A 282 -12.14 8.46 -8.35
C GLU A 282 -13.02 9.70 -8.44
N LYS A 283 -12.65 10.77 -7.73
CA LYS A 283 -13.42 12.04 -7.71
C LYS A 283 -14.92 11.83 -7.42
N LYS A 284 -15.26 10.82 -6.58
CA LYS A 284 -16.62 10.38 -6.23
C LYS A 284 -17.40 9.67 -7.35
N GLU A 285 -16.80 9.41 -8.50
CA GLU A 285 -17.41 8.60 -9.56
C GLU A 285 -17.08 7.12 -9.32
N ARG A 286 -18.11 6.30 -9.17
CA ARG A 286 -17.99 4.85 -9.00
C ARG A 286 -17.57 4.20 -10.31
N GLY A 287 -16.49 3.46 -10.31
CA GLY A 287 -16.14 2.59 -11.43
C GLY A 287 -17.17 1.47 -11.61
N VAL A 288 -17.34 1.06 -12.85
CA VAL A 288 -18.16 -0.11 -13.20
C VAL A 288 -17.31 -1.14 -13.94
N PRO A 289 -17.61 -2.44 -13.82
CA PRO A 289 -16.93 -3.46 -14.60
C PRO A 289 -17.02 -3.18 -16.11
N ALA A 290 -15.87 -3.23 -16.78
CA ALA A 290 -15.82 -3.06 -18.22
C ALA A 290 -16.50 -4.25 -18.92
N ARG A 291 -17.13 -4.00 -20.07
CA ARG A 291 -17.80 -5.03 -20.85
C ARG A 291 -16.80 -6.04 -21.41
N LEU A 292 -17.09 -7.33 -21.29
CA LEU A 292 -16.28 -8.39 -21.88
C LEU A 292 -16.29 -8.39 -23.41
N SER A 293 -17.31 -7.79 -24.01
CA SER A 293 -17.38 -7.60 -25.47
C SER A 293 -16.34 -6.60 -26.00
N TRP A 294 -15.73 -5.79 -25.15
CA TRP A 294 -14.73 -4.82 -25.57
C TRP A 294 -13.39 -5.49 -25.85
N GLN A 295 -12.99 -5.48 -27.10
CA GLN A 295 -11.74 -6.05 -27.57
C GLN A 295 -10.85 -4.98 -28.19
N LYS A 296 -9.56 -5.22 -28.18
CA LYS A 296 -8.56 -4.39 -28.86
C LYS A 296 -7.84 -5.20 -29.93
N GLU A 297 -7.32 -4.51 -30.94
CA GLU A 297 -6.37 -5.12 -31.86
C GLU A 297 -5.11 -5.54 -31.09
N LYS A 298 -4.56 -6.71 -31.42
CA LYS A 298 -3.34 -7.22 -30.77
C LYS A 298 -2.21 -6.21 -30.95
N ASP A 299 -1.46 -6.00 -29.88
CA ASP A 299 -0.30 -5.08 -29.82
C ASP A 299 -0.63 -3.59 -30.08
N GLN A 300 -1.91 -3.20 -30.07
CA GLN A 300 -2.31 -1.81 -30.20
C GLN A 300 -1.84 -0.99 -28.98
N PRO A 301 -0.99 0.05 -29.19
CA PRO A 301 -0.56 0.94 -28.13
C PRO A 301 -1.65 1.97 -27.78
N TYR A 302 -1.46 2.68 -26.67
CA TYR A 302 -2.17 3.93 -26.42
C TYR A 302 -1.65 5.01 -27.37
N ASP A 303 -2.54 5.93 -27.76
CA ASP A 303 -2.13 7.11 -28.53
C ASP A 303 -1.34 8.13 -27.66
N ALA A 304 -0.91 9.23 -28.27
CA ALA A 304 -0.15 10.26 -27.57
C ALA A 304 -0.95 10.96 -26.45
N ASP A 305 -2.27 10.93 -26.51
CA ASP A 305 -3.19 11.50 -25.51
C ASP A 305 -3.56 10.49 -24.42
N GLY A 306 -3.06 9.26 -24.50
CA GLY A 306 -3.37 8.17 -23.57
C GLY A 306 -4.69 7.47 -23.84
N ASN A 307 -5.30 7.65 -25.02
CA ASN A 307 -6.51 6.96 -25.41
C ASN A 307 -6.20 5.60 -26.05
N MET A 308 -7.11 4.67 -25.88
CA MET A 308 -7.10 3.38 -26.59
C MET A 308 -8.46 3.18 -27.29
N ARG A 309 -8.40 2.86 -28.56
CA ARG A 309 -9.59 2.51 -29.32
C ARG A 309 -9.91 1.03 -29.15
N LEU A 310 -11.10 0.73 -28.65
CA LEU A 310 -11.65 -0.62 -28.52
C LEU A 310 -12.75 -0.83 -29.56
N VAL A 311 -13.04 -2.09 -29.82
CA VAL A 311 -14.17 -2.52 -30.64
C VAL A 311 -15.16 -3.26 -29.72
N ASP A 312 -16.42 -2.83 -29.69
CA ASP A 312 -17.49 -3.59 -29.01
C ASP A 312 -18.00 -4.68 -29.96
N MET A 313 -17.69 -5.91 -29.61
CA MET A 313 -18.00 -7.09 -30.41
C MET A 313 -19.48 -7.49 -30.42
N LEU A 314 -20.34 -6.78 -29.66
CA LEU A 314 -21.79 -7.05 -29.63
C LEU A 314 -22.46 -6.80 -30.97
N ASP A 315 -21.99 -5.81 -31.74
CA ASP A 315 -22.62 -5.41 -33.01
C ASP A 315 -21.57 -4.99 -34.05
N VAL A 316 -20.50 -5.76 -34.18
CA VAL A 316 -19.43 -5.48 -35.12
C VAL A 316 -19.74 -6.10 -36.49
N LYS A 317 -19.56 -5.36 -37.57
CA LYS A 317 -19.59 -5.91 -38.93
C LYS A 317 -18.30 -6.69 -39.17
N LYS A 318 -18.42 -7.88 -39.81
CA LYS A 318 -17.25 -8.71 -40.13
C LYS A 318 -16.18 -7.96 -40.93
N SER A 319 -16.60 -7.02 -41.81
CA SER A 319 -15.71 -6.17 -42.58
C SER A 319 -14.78 -5.30 -41.73
N ASP A 320 -15.22 -4.89 -40.52
CA ASP A 320 -14.49 -3.93 -39.68
C ASP A 320 -13.35 -4.59 -38.89
N ILE A 321 -13.41 -5.91 -38.76
CA ILE A 321 -12.39 -6.75 -38.08
C ILE A 321 -11.68 -7.71 -39.05
N GLU A 322 -11.99 -7.64 -40.36
CA GLU A 322 -11.35 -8.49 -41.36
C GLU A 322 -9.83 -8.20 -41.39
N ASN A 323 -9.03 -9.26 -41.32
CA ASN A 323 -7.58 -9.24 -41.22
C ASN A 323 -6.99 -8.64 -39.92
N LYS A 324 -7.80 -8.43 -38.87
CA LYS A 324 -7.34 -7.97 -37.57
C LYS A 324 -7.37 -9.10 -36.54
N GLN A 325 -6.33 -9.24 -35.76
CA GLN A 325 -6.31 -10.16 -34.61
C GLN A 325 -6.84 -9.42 -33.37
N MET A 326 -8.09 -9.72 -33.00
CA MET A 326 -8.73 -9.13 -31.83
C MET A 326 -8.38 -9.89 -30.56
N THR A 327 -8.18 -9.18 -29.46
CA THR A 327 -7.87 -9.72 -28.14
C THR A 327 -8.69 -9.01 -27.05
N PRO A 328 -9.07 -9.68 -25.94
CA PRO A 328 -9.77 -9.02 -24.84
C PRO A 328 -9.01 -7.78 -24.35
N SER A 329 -9.73 -6.72 -24.01
CA SER A 329 -9.15 -5.45 -23.56
C SER A 329 -8.35 -5.57 -22.26
N LYS A 330 -8.71 -6.54 -21.41
CA LYS A 330 -8.18 -6.73 -20.02
C LYS A 330 -8.40 -5.53 -19.10
N ILE A 331 -9.32 -4.64 -19.43
CA ILE A 331 -9.73 -3.52 -18.57
C ILE A 331 -10.69 -4.10 -17.54
N ALA A 332 -10.44 -3.82 -16.25
CA ALA A 332 -11.30 -4.30 -15.17
C ALA A 332 -12.46 -3.32 -14.92
N TYR A 333 -12.18 -2.04 -14.79
CA TYR A 333 -13.16 -1.01 -14.44
C TYR A 333 -12.99 0.24 -15.29
N VAL A 334 -14.11 0.94 -15.51
CA VAL A 334 -14.16 2.25 -16.14
C VAL A 334 -15.15 3.14 -15.38
N ASP A 335 -14.92 4.46 -15.40
CA ASP A 335 -15.90 5.45 -14.95
C ASP A 335 -16.95 5.76 -16.04
N GLU A 336 -17.86 6.67 -15.77
CA GLU A 336 -18.89 7.13 -16.72
C GLU A 336 -18.28 7.78 -17.97
N ASN A 337 -17.11 8.39 -17.84
CA ASN A 337 -16.37 9.01 -18.94
C ASN A 337 -15.48 8.02 -19.69
N ARG A 338 -15.55 6.72 -19.38
CA ARG A 338 -14.71 5.65 -19.92
C ARG A 338 -13.22 5.81 -19.59
N THR A 339 -12.89 6.48 -18.48
CA THR A 339 -11.54 6.49 -17.92
C THR A 339 -11.26 5.15 -17.26
N ILE A 340 -10.11 4.58 -17.56
CA ILE A 340 -9.70 3.28 -17.00
C ILE A 340 -9.34 3.47 -15.53
N LEU A 341 -9.99 2.70 -14.67
CA LEU A 341 -9.70 2.62 -13.24
C LEU A 341 -9.04 1.28 -12.93
N SER A 342 -7.97 1.30 -12.16
CA SER A 342 -7.21 0.12 -11.76
C SER A 342 -7.13 0.01 -10.26
N VAL A 343 -7.32 -1.19 -9.74
CA VAL A 343 -7.11 -1.49 -8.32
C VAL A 343 -5.66 -1.95 -8.12
N GLU A 344 -4.93 -1.23 -7.30
CA GLU A 344 -3.56 -1.56 -6.94
C GLU A 344 -3.58 -2.60 -5.81
N THR A 345 -2.80 -3.65 -5.99
CA THR A 345 -2.68 -4.74 -5.02
C THR A 345 -1.22 -5.02 -4.71
N GLU A 346 -0.96 -5.45 -3.47
CA GLU A 346 0.37 -5.83 -3.00
C GLU A 346 0.36 -7.24 -2.43
N ILE A 347 1.54 -7.85 -2.36
CA ILE A 347 1.74 -9.15 -1.72
C ILE A 347 2.67 -8.95 -0.54
N SER A 348 2.21 -9.31 0.65
CA SER A 348 3.00 -9.29 1.87
C SER A 348 3.38 -10.71 2.31
N TYR A 349 4.60 -10.85 2.81
CA TYR A 349 5.16 -12.12 3.28
C TYR A 349 5.09 -12.20 4.80
N HIS A 350 4.59 -13.32 5.29
CA HIS A 350 4.39 -13.55 6.72
C HIS A 350 5.07 -14.82 7.19
N HIS A 351 5.64 -14.72 8.36
CA HIS A 351 6.36 -15.81 9.01
C HIS A 351 5.74 -16.10 10.36
N GLN A 352 5.22 -17.30 10.55
CA GLN A 352 4.81 -17.78 11.87
C GLN A 352 6.01 -18.45 12.52
N ARG A 353 6.38 -18.00 13.73
CA ARG A 353 7.47 -18.61 14.49
C ARG A 353 7.09 -20.00 15.00
N PRO A 354 8.07 -20.90 15.15
CA PRO A 354 7.88 -22.16 15.88
C PRO A 354 7.31 -21.91 17.29
N LYS A 355 6.55 -22.88 17.80
CA LYS A 355 6.07 -22.83 19.18
C LYS A 355 7.23 -22.90 20.18
N ASP A 356 8.26 -23.68 19.86
CA ASP A 356 9.52 -23.69 20.61
C ASP A 356 10.38 -22.48 20.18
N LYS A 357 10.50 -21.51 21.05
CA LYS A 357 11.27 -20.28 20.84
C LYS A 357 12.78 -20.47 20.77
N SER A 358 13.31 -21.63 21.22
CA SER A 358 14.73 -21.98 21.11
C SER A 358 15.14 -22.21 19.64
N ILE A 359 14.19 -22.56 18.77
CA ILE A 359 14.39 -22.73 17.34
C ILE A 359 14.43 -21.33 16.70
N GLY A 360 15.61 -20.87 16.33
CA GLY A 360 15.83 -19.49 15.86
C GLY A 360 15.21 -19.15 14.52
N ARG A 361 14.78 -20.14 13.72
CA ARG A 361 14.14 -19.98 12.40
C ARG A 361 13.15 -21.11 12.14
N ALA A 362 12.19 -20.87 11.24
CA ALA A 362 11.26 -21.88 10.79
C ALA A 362 12.00 -23.03 10.07
N THR A 363 11.76 -24.25 10.49
CA THR A 363 12.36 -25.46 9.90
C THR A 363 11.33 -26.30 9.13
N GLY A 364 10.04 -26.00 9.27
CA GLY A 364 8.96 -26.68 8.54
C GLY A 364 7.68 -26.87 9.35
N GLN A 365 6.75 -27.65 8.81
CA GLN A 365 5.41 -27.85 9.44
C GLN A 365 5.45 -28.60 10.76
N GLU A 366 6.45 -29.42 11.01
CA GLU A 366 6.55 -30.22 12.23
C GLU A 366 6.77 -29.38 13.49
N ASP A 367 7.40 -28.21 13.37
CA ASP A 367 7.64 -27.28 14.47
C ASP A 367 6.50 -26.26 14.69
N GLY A 368 5.44 -26.34 13.87
CA GLY A 368 4.33 -25.39 13.89
C GLY A 368 4.67 -24.02 13.29
N SER A 369 5.79 -23.91 12.60
CA SER A 369 6.15 -22.72 11.83
C SER A 369 5.52 -22.75 10.45
N SER A 370 5.25 -21.58 9.89
CA SER A 370 4.78 -21.43 8.50
C SER A 370 5.27 -20.15 7.87
N PHE A 371 5.52 -20.23 6.57
CA PHE A 371 5.74 -19.08 5.70
C PHE A 371 4.58 -19.00 4.73
N TYR A 372 3.92 -17.84 4.62
CA TYR A 372 2.77 -17.65 3.77
C TYR A 372 2.70 -16.24 3.21
N GLN A 373 2.01 -16.12 2.07
CA GLN A 373 1.77 -14.86 1.39
C GLN A 373 0.34 -14.40 1.61
N LEU A 374 0.14 -13.10 1.70
CA LEU A 374 -1.18 -12.47 1.70
C LEU A 374 -1.22 -11.39 0.63
N ALA A 375 -2.15 -11.51 -0.32
CA ALA A 375 -2.45 -10.44 -1.25
C ALA A 375 -3.49 -9.50 -0.63
N SER A 376 -3.28 -8.19 -0.74
CA SER A 376 -4.16 -7.15 -0.25
C SER A 376 -4.34 -6.03 -1.29
N ILE A 377 -5.46 -5.32 -1.19
CA ILE A 377 -5.66 -4.05 -1.90
C ILE A 377 -4.81 -3.02 -1.14
N CYS A 378 -4.02 -2.21 -1.86
CA CYS A 378 -3.18 -1.19 -1.27
C CYS A 378 -3.98 -0.11 -0.53
N ALA A 379 -3.42 0.46 0.52
CA ALA A 379 -3.99 1.61 1.21
C ALA A 379 -4.06 2.85 0.30
N GLY A 380 -4.85 3.85 0.70
CA GLY A 380 -4.99 5.12 -0.03
C GLY A 380 -5.93 5.08 -1.23
N GLN A 381 -6.55 3.93 -1.51
CA GLN A 381 -7.58 3.79 -2.55
C GLN A 381 -8.97 3.96 -1.96
N SER A 382 -9.89 4.51 -2.77
CA SER A 382 -11.29 4.74 -2.40
C SER A 382 -12.21 3.83 -3.21
N PHE A 383 -13.25 3.32 -2.55
CA PHE A 383 -14.27 2.47 -3.14
C PHE A 383 -15.66 3.04 -2.81
N SER A 384 -16.62 2.91 -3.71
CA SER A 384 -17.98 3.35 -3.45
C SER A 384 -19.02 2.38 -3.98
N GLY A 385 -20.20 2.47 -3.38
CA GLY A 385 -21.37 1.69 -3.73
C GLY A 385 -22.65 2.32 -3.23
N TYR A 386 -23.73 1.57 -3.33
CA TYR A 386 -25.07 2.05 -2.98
C TYR A 386 -25.76 1.10 -2.02
N ILE A 387 -26.59 1.69 -1.14
CA ILE A 387 -27.54 0.95 -0.30
C ILE A 387 -28.94 1.38 -0.72
N TYR A 388 -29.77 0.39 -1.04
CA TYR A 388 -31.19 0.60 -1.36
C TYR A 388 -32.01 0.17 -0.17
N ALA A 389 -32.85 1.06 0.32
CA ALA A 389 -33.63 0.83 1.54
C ALA A 389 -34.89 1.70 1.56
N ASN A 390 -35.96 1.21 2.21
CA ASN A 390 -37.11 2.04 2.50
C ASN A 390 -36.79 3.09 3.59
N LYS A 391 -37.72 3.97 3.89
CA LYS A 391 -37.50 5.09 4.83
C LYS A 391 -37.04 4.60 6.21
N GLU A 392 -37.77 3.64 6.80
CA GLU A 392 -37.48 3.14 8.15
C GLU A 392 -36.07 2.46 8.19
N GLN A 393 -35.79 1.64 7.22
CA GLN A 393 -34.50 0.98 7.09
C GLN A 393 -33.34 1.99 6.93
N ALA A 394 -33.55 3.00 6.08
CA ALA A 394 -32.55 4.05 5.83
C ALA A 394 -32.24 4.87 7.09
N GLU A 395 -33.26 5.27 7.86
CA GLU A 395 -33.10 5.98 9.12
C GLU A 395 -32.32 5.16 10.15
N LYS A 396 -32.62 3.86 10.26
CA LYS A 396 -31.89 2.92 11.15
C LYS A 396 -30.46 2.68 10.73
N ILE A 397 -30.18 2.56 9.41
CA ILE A 397 -28.83 2.44 8.87
C ILE A 397 -28.01 3.68 9.25
N VAL A 398 -28.56 4.86 9.06
CA VAL A 398 -27.90 6.13 9.40
C VAL A 398 -27.61 6.22 10.89
N ASP A 399 -28.56 5.83 11.76
CA ASP A 399 -28.32 5.80 13.20
C ASP A 399 -27.20 4.84 13.59
N ALA A 400 -27.21 3.64 13.04
CA ALA A 400 -26.19 2.64 13.32
C ALA A 400 -24.80 3.08 12.85
N VAL A 401 -24.71 3.62 11.64
CA VAL A 401 -23.45 4.09 11.06
C VAL A 401 -22.89 5.30 11.81
N SER A 402 -23.75 6.22 12.29
CA SER A 402 -23.30 7.38 13.08
C SER A 402 -22.62 7.00 14.39
N GLY A 403 -22.95 5.82 14.93
CA GLY A 403 -22.35 5.27 16.15
C GLY A 403 -21.00 4.55 15.93
N LEU A 404 -20.59 4.32 14.68
CA LEU A 404 -19.37 3.57 14.38
C LEU A 404 -18.12 4.27 14.90
N ARG A 405 -17.14 3.46 15.28
CA ARG A 405 -15.80 3.89 15.69
C ARG A 405 -14.77 2.94 15.06
N ASN A 406 -13.61 3.45 14.69
CA ASN A 406 -12.46 2.64 14.26
C ASN A 406 -12.82 1.50 13.31
N VAL A 407 -13.52 1.83 12.21
CA VAL A 407 -14.10 0.84 11.30
C VAL A 407 -13.01 -0.05 10.68
N ARG A 408 -13.19 -1.36 10.79
CA ARG A 408 -12.29 -2.34 10.21
C ARG A 408 -13.06 -3.42 9.46
N MET A 409 -12.62 -3.72 8.23
CA MET A 409 -13.25 -4.66 7.32
C MET A 409 -12.29 -5.75 6.86
N GLY A 410 -12.80 -6.80 6.22
CA GLY A 410 -12.00 -7.83 5.58
C GLY A 410 -11.36 -8.84 6.53
N TYR A 411 -10.28 -9.48 6.05
CA TYR A 411 -9.53 -10.48 6.81
C TYR A 411 -8.34 -9.82 7.52
N GLY A 412 -7.97 -10.34 8.69
CA GLY A 412 -6.82 -9.85 9.46
C GLY A 412 -7.05 -8.51 10.17
N ARG A 413 -8.29 -8.09 10.35
CA ARG A 413 -8.70 -6.78 10.91
C ARG A 413 -8.27 -6.51 12.36
N SER A 414 -7.69 -7.46 13.06
CA SER A 414 -7.11 -7.26 14.40
C SER A 414 -5.63 -6.82 14.37
N SER A 415 -5.07 -6.64 13.19
CA SER A 415 -3.67 -6.24 12.97
C SER A 415 -3.58 -5.15 11.88
N GLU A 416 -2.59 -5.21 11.03
CA GLU A 416 -2.27 -4.20 10.00
C GLU A 416 -3.32 -4.02 8.91
N PHE A 417 -4.31 -4.93 8.76
CA PHE A 417 -5.26 -4.90 7.67
C PHE A 417 -6.61 -4.30 8.04
N GLY A 418 -7.27 -3.71 7.04
CA GLY A 418 -8.69 -3.44 7.01
C GLY A 418 -9.17 -2.20 7.76
N ALA A 419 -8.29 -1.30 8.19
CA ALA A 419 -8.70 0.00 8.71
C ALA A 419 -9.23 0.86 7.56
N VAL A 420 -10.45 1.39 7.70
CA VAL A 420 -11.14 2.17 6.68
C VAL A 420 -11.89 3.32 7.28
N ASP A 421 -12.05 4.41 6.50
CA ASP A 421 -13.11 5.38 6.72
C ASP A 421 -14.33 4.95 5.91
N PHE A 422 -15.46 4.79 6.59
CA PHE A 422 -16.74 4.44 5.98
C PHE A 422 -17.69 5.62 6.15
N VAL A 423 -18.18 6.19 5.05
CA VAL A 423 -19.00 7.40 5.05
C VAL A 423 -20.26 7.19 4.22
N LEU A 424 -21.40 7.60 4.75
CA LEU A 424 -22.63 7.81 4.00
C LEU A 424 -22.71 9.28 3.60
N ASP A 425 -22.49 9.60 2.32
CA ASP A 425 -22.28 10.98 1.88
C ASP A 425 -23.51 11.61 1.20
N SER A 426 -24.34 10.83 0.53
CA SER A 426 -25.51 11.35 -0.18
C SER A 426 -26.68 10.37 -0.19
N VAL A 427 -27.89 10.91 -0.31
CA VAL A 427 -29.13 10.15 -0.46
C VAL A 427 -29.92 10.73 -1.61
N THR A 428 -30.45 9.86 -2.47
CA THR A 428 -31.34 10.19 -3.57
C THR A 428 -32.60 9.37 -3.47
N GLU A 429 -33.75 10.00 -3.73
CA GLU A 429 -35.03 9.32 -3.83
C GLU A 429 -35.07 8.49 -5.12
N VAL A 430 -35.43 7.23 -5.01
CA VAL A 430 -35.66 6.35 -6.18
C VAL A 430 -37.05 6.64 -6.72
N LYS A 431 -37.15 7.40 -7.82
CA LYS A 431 -38.42 7.74 -8.48
C LYS A 431 -38.59 6.89 -9.72
N PRO A 432 -39.82 6.49 -10.04
CA PRO A 432 -40.14 5.91 -11.34
C PRO A 432 -39.74 6.90 -12.46
N LEU A 433 -39.01 6.42 -13.42
CA LEU A 433 -38.64 7.21 -14.60
C LEU A 433 -39.79 7.21 -15.62
N GLU A 434 -39.81 8.19 -16.51
CA GLU A 434 -40.75 8.20 -17.64
C GLU A 434 -40.50 6.97 -18.53
N LYS A 435 -41.60 6.37 -19.01
CA LYS A 435 -41.47 5.14 -19.82
C LYS A 435 -40.74 5.41 -21.12
N LEU A 436 -39.68 4.63 -21.35
CA LEU A 436 -38.91 4.62 -22.60
C LEU A 436 -39.00 3.25 -23.24
N LYS A 437 -39.88 3.14 -24.26
CA LYS A 437 -40.11 1.88 -24.97
C LYS A 437 -39.10 1.68 -26.08
N ILE A 438 -38.34 0.58 -25.98
CA ILE A 438 -37.30 0.18 -26.95
C ILE A 438 -37.50 -1.28 -27.37
N ASN A 439 -36.86 -1.70 -28.46
CA ASN A 439 -36.85 -3.07 -28.93
C ASN A 439 -35.51 -3.79 -28.67
N ASP A 440 -34.41 -3.06 -28.68
CA ASP A 440 -33.07 -3.60 -28.56
C ASP A 440 -32.33 -2.92 -27.41
N ALA A 441 -31.73 -3.71 -26.51
CA ALA A 441 -30.91 -3.21 -25.43
C ALA A 441 -29.64 -4.02 -25.24
N VAL A 442 -28.63 -3.38 -24.66
CA VAL A 442 -27.42 -4.01 -24.14
C VAL A 442 -27.59 -4.25 -22.65
N VAL A 443 -27.46 -5.48 -22.23
CA VAL A 443 -27.42 -5.88 -20.82
C VAL A 443 -25.97 -6.11 -20.41
N THR A 444 -25.53 -5.46 -19.34
CA THR A 444 -24.22 -5.66 -18.73
C THR A 444 -24.38 -6.04 -17.26
N LEU A 445 -23.75 -7.13 -16.83
CA LEU A 445 -23.74 -7.55 -15.43
C LEU A 445 -22.69 -6.74 -14.68
N LEU A 446 -23.13 -5.89 -13.76
CA LEU A 446 -22.23 -5.07 -12.91
C LEU A 446 -21.71 -5.87 -11.73
N SER A 447 -22.40 -6.94 -11.32
CA SER A 447 -21.93 -7.89 -10.31
C SER A 447 -22.21 -9.33 -10.73
N ASP A 448 -21.60 -10.28 -10.00
CA ASP A 448 -21.83 -11.71 -10.24
C ASP A 448 -23.29 -12.07 -10.01
N VAL A 449 -23.87 -12.96 -10.84
CA VAL A 449 -25.28 -13.37 -10.77
C VAL A 449 -25.40 -14.83 -10.35
N ILE A 450 -26.15 -15.07 -9.28
CA ILE A 450 -26.50 -16.42 -8.77
C ILE A 450 -27.89 -16.77 -9.32
N LEU A 451 -27.99 -17.93 -9.96
CA LEU A 451 -29.25 -18.40 -10.54
C LEU A 451 -29.60 -19.82 -10.08
N TYR A 452 -30.88 -20.02 -9.82
CA TYR A 452 -31.45 -21.35 -9.64
C TYR A 452 -32.43 -21.66 -10.77
N ASN A 453 -32.40 -22.89 -11.26
CA ASN A 453 -33.39 -23.37 -12.21
C ASN A 453 -34.72 -23.73 -11.51
N GLU A 454 -35.76 -24.09 -12.27
CA GLU A 454 -37.09 -24.44 -11.77
C GLU A 454 -37.09 -25.61 -10.76
N ASN A 455 -36.02 -26.42 -10.74
CA ASN A 455 -35.86 -27.52 -9.80
C ASN A 455 -35.07 -27.08 -8.53
N GLY A 456 -34.77 -25.82 -8.38
CA GLY A 456 -33.97 -25.27 -7.25
C GLY A 456 -32.49 -25.65 -7.32
N MET A 457 -31.95 -26.05 -8.48
CA MET A 457 -30.54 -26.35 -8.65
C MET A 457 -29.78 -25.16 -9.20
N LEU A 458 -28.59 -24.93 -8.65
CA LEU A 458 -27.68 -23.88 -9.08
C LEU A 458 -27.32 -24.05 -10.57
N THR A 459 -27.41 -22.99 -11.34
CA THR A 459 -27.14 -22.99 -12.77
C THR A 459 -26.45 -21.72 -13.24
N THR A 460 -25.75 -21.80 -14.37
CA THR A 460 -25.19 -20.67 -15.10
C THR A 460 -25.80 -20.55 -16.50
N ASP A 461 -26.96 -21.17 -16.73
CA ASP A 461 -27.64 -21.13 -18.02
C ASP A 461 -28.25 -19.74 -18.24
N ILE A 462 -27.81 -19.05 -19.28
CA ILE A 462 -28.32 -17.74 -19.68
C ILE A 462 -29.83 -17.73 -19.98
N LYS A 463 -30.41 -18.90 -20.33
CA LYS A 463 -31.85 -19.02 -20.52
C LYS A 463 -32.65 -18.82 -19.24
N VAL A 464 -32.04 -19.13 -18.08
CA VAL A 464 -32.64 -18.85 -16.78
C VAL A 464 -32.54 -17.36 -16.49
N LEU A 465 -31.39 -16.74 -16.75
CA LEU A 465 -31.24 -15.29 -16.63
C LEU A 465 -32.24 -14.53 -17.50
N LYS A 466 -32.47 -15.00 -18.72
CA LYS A 466 -33.49 -14.44 -19.62
C LYS A 466 -34.86 -14.35 -18.95
N LYS A 467 -35.31 -15.39 -18.22
CA LYS A 467 -36.61 -15.39 -17.55
C LYS A 467 -36.73 -14.30 -16.48
N TYR A 468 -35.67 -14.08 -15.68
CA TYR A 468 -35.63 -12.98 -14.72
C TYR A 468 -35.76 -11.60 -15.40
N LEU A 469 -35.11 -11.44 -16.56
CA LEU A 469 -35.19 -10.18 -17.31
C LEU A 469 -36.59 -10.00 -17.93
N GLU A 470 -37.21 -11.06 -18.43
CA GLU A 470 -38.58 -11.06 -18.99
C GLU A 470 -39.62 -10.70 -17.92
N GLU A 471 -39.43 -11.17 -16.69
CA GLU A 471 -40.31 -10.88 -15.56
C GLU A 471 -40.25 -9.37 -15.19
N ILE A 472 -39.05 -8.78 -15.11
CA ILE A 472 -38.88 -7.34 -14.86
C ILE A 472 -39.52 -6.52 -15.98
N ALA A 473 -39.29 -6.90 -17.23
CA ALA A 473 -39.79 -6.15 -18.39
C ALA A 473 -41.30 -6.33 -18.63
N GLY A 474 -41.92 -7.38 -18.04
CA GLY A 474 -43.30 -7.74 -18.29
C GLY A 474 -43.55 -8.27 -19.71
N VAL A 475 -42.55 -8.89 -20.33
CA VAL A 475 -42.60 -9.49 -21.67
C VAL A 475 -42.12 -10.97 -21.62
N ASP A 476 -42.39 -11.75 -22.68
CA ASP A 476 -42.06 -13.18 -22.76
C ASP A 476 -41.30 -13.54 -24.05
N ASP A 477 -40.85 -12.50 -24.81
CA ASP A 477 -40.35 -12.66 -26.16
C ASP A 477 -38.88 -12.20 -26.32
N PHE A 478 -38.14 -12.13 -25.23
CA PHE A 478 -36.73 -11.75 -25.35
C PHE A 478 -35.93 -12.77 -26.15
N GLU A 479 -35.13 -12.27 -27.07
CA GLU A 479 -34.09 -13.02 -27.78
C GLU A 479 -32.73 -12.51 -27.36
N ILE A 480 -31.87 -13.39 -26.81
CA ILE A 480 -30.52 -13.05 -26.45
C ILE A 480 -29.59 -13.25 -27.64
N LYS A 481 -28.81 -12.22 -27.98
CA LYS A 481 -27.89 -12.24 -29.12
C LYS A 481 -26.47 -11.90 -28.63
N ASN A 482 -25.47 -12.51 -29.28
CA ASN A 482 -24.04 -12.23 -29.09
C ASN A 482 -23.59 -12.22 -27.63
N PRO A 483 -23.80 -13.27 -26.83
CA PRO A 483 -23.41 -13.26 -25.43
C PRO A 483 -21.89 -13.40 -25.25
N TYR A 484 -21.30 -12.45 -24.50
CA TYR A 484 -19.93 -12.49 -24.00
C TYR A 484 -20.00 -12.74 -22.50
N LEU A 485 -19.79 -13.99 -22.09
CA LEU A 485 -19.96 -14.44 -20.72
C LEU A 485 -18.63 -14.90 -20.12
N GLN A 486 -18.44 -14.59 -18.86
CA GLN A 486 -17.45 -15.30 -18.04
C GLN A 486 -18.14 -16.02 -16.89
N PHE A 487 -17.54 -17.12 -16.45
CA PHE A 487 -18.03 -17.89 -15.33
C PHE A 487 -17.02 -17.81 -14.19
N ASP A 488 -17.54 -17.69 -13.00
CA ASP A 488 -16.72 -17.55 -11.80
C ASP A 488 -17.29 -18.41 -10.66
N THR A 489 -16.53 -18.48 -9.55
CA THR A 489 -16.96 -19.10 -8.32
C THR A 489 -16.92 -18.08 -7.19
N ILE A 490 -18.01 -17.99 -6.45
CA ILE A 490 -18.11 -17.15 -5.27
C ILE A 490 -18.24 -18.00 -4.02
N GLY A 491 -17.84 -17.48 -2.90
CA GLY A 491 -17.92 -18.10 -1.58
C GLY A 491 -17.53 -17.09 -0.51
N GLY A 492 -17.13 -17.56 0.63
CA GLY A 492 -16.68 -16.67 1.70
C GLY A 492 -16.63 -17.37 3.04
N PHE A 493 -16.56 -16.58 4.08
CA PHE A 493 -16.59 -17.04 5.47
C PHE A 493 -17.64 -16.27 6.25
N ASN A 494 -18.51 -16.96 6.97
CA ASN A 494 -19.45 -16.35 7.88
C ASN A 494 -18.85 -16.37 9.29
N VAL A 495 -18.55 -15.18 9.81
CA VAL A 495 -17.92 -15.02 11.12
C VAL A 495 -18.84 -15.48 12.25
N THR A 496 -20.13 -15.24 12.13
CA THR A 496 -21.15 -15.62 13.14
C THR A 496 -21.29 -17.14 13.23
N TRP A 497 -21.24 -17.84 12.11
CA TRP A 497 -21.30 -19.30 12.09
C TRP A 497 -19.93 -19.96 12.33
N GLY A 498 -18.85 -19.22 12.22
CA GLY A 498 -17.48 -19.77 12.28
C GLY A 498 -17.20 -20.74 11.11
N ALA A 499 -17.89 -20.63 9.99
CA ALA A 499 -17.87 -21.57 8.89
C ALA A 499 -17.72 -20.91 7.51
N ARG A 500 -17.21 -21.68 6.55
CA ARG A 500 -17.18 -21.25 5.15
C ARG A 500 -18.60 -21.21 4.59
N LYS A 501 -18.92 -20.16 3.82
CA LYS A 501 -20.15 -20.10 3.01
C LYS A 501 -20.07 -21.16 1.91
N PRO A 502 -21.21 -21.70 1.42
CA PRO A 502 -21.24 -22.54 0.24
C PRO A 502 -20.56 -21.88 -0.96
N ILE A 503 -19.99 -22.69 -1.83
CA ILE A 503 -19.39 -22.24 -3.08
C ILE A 503 -20.45 -22.30 -4.17
N PHE A 504 -20.63 -21.19 -4.89
CA PHE A 504 -21.58 -21.08 -6.00
C PHE A 504 -20.84 -20.80 -7.30
N ASN A 505 -21.24 -21.49 -8.37
CA ASN A 505 -20.87 -21.11 -9.74
C ASN A 505 -21.81 -20.02 -10.21
N VAL A 506 -21.28 -18.96 -10.80
CA VAL A 506 -22.03 -17.76 -11.17
C VAL A 506 -21.68 -17.31 -12.59
N ILE A 507 -22.56 -16.49 -13.18
CA ILE A 507 -22.21 -15.70 -14.36
C ILE A 507 -21.52 -14.43 -13.79
N GLY A 508 -20.26 -14.22 -14.22
CA GLY A 508 -19.38 -13.21 -13.62
C GLY A 508 -19.67 -11.79 -14.12
N LYS A 509 -19.28 -10.82 -13.28
CA LYS A 509 -19.35 -9.38 -13.58
C LYS A 509 -18.67 -9.05 -14.92
N GLY A 510 -19.15 -8.04 -15.64
CA GLY A 510 -18.67 -7.65 -16.97
C GLY A 510 -19.26 -8.47 -18.11
N SER A 511 -19.93 -9.60 -17.82
CA SER A 511 -20.67 -10.35 -18.84
C SER A 511 -21.72 -9.45 -19.49
N THR A 512 -21.81 -9.51 -20.82
CA THR A 512 -22.67 -8.62 -21.59
C THR A 512 -23.26 -9.31 -22.82
N PHE A 513 -24.46 -8.92 -23.20
CA PHE A 513 -25.19 -9.47 -24.33
C PHE A 513 -26.26 -8.49 -24.82
N LEU A 514 -26.76 -8.72 -26.04
CA LEU A 514 -27.91 -8.00 -26.58
C LEU A 514 -29.21 -8.75 -26.24
N VAL A 515 -30.24 -7.98 -25.93
CA VAL A 515 -31.63 -8.48 -25.85
C VAL A 515 -32.48 -7.78 -26.91
N HIS A 516 -33.33 -8.54 -27.61
CA HIS A 516 -34.29 -8.05 -28.57
C HIS A 516 -35.70 -8.51 -28.18
N SER A 517 -36.67 -7.60 -28.27
CA SER A 517 -38.11 -7.94 -28.13
C SER A 517 -38.89 -7.37 -29.32
N GLN A 518 -39.72 -8.16 -29.93
CA GLN A 518 -40.61 -7.70 -31.00
C GLN A 518 -41.76 -6.84 -30.45
N LYS A 519 -42.20 -7.11 -29.22
CA LYS A 519 -43.25 -6.35 -28.54
C LYS A 519 -42.74 -5.01 -28.01
N GLY A 520 -41.44 -4.89 -27.86
CA GLY A 520 -40.78 -3.79 -27.20
C GLY A 520 -41.06 -3.75 -25.68
N PHE A 521 -40.18 -3.18 -24.94
CA PHE A 521 -40.23 -3.08 -23.48
C PHE A 521 -39.74 -1.72 -22.95
N ASP A 522 -40.10 -1.41 -21.73
CA ASP A 522 -39.68 -0.17 -21.05
C ASP A 522 -38.31 -0.42 -20.40
N VAL A 523 -37.27 0.24 -20.93
CA VAL A 523 -35.89 0.07 -20.44
C VAL A 523 -35.71 0.65 -19.02
N ASN A 524 -36.48 1.64 -18.66
CA ASN A 524 -36.39 2.30 -17.35
C ASN A 524 -36.89 1.43 -16.18
N LEU A 525 -37.56 0.32 -16.47
CA LEU A 525 -37.90 -0.70 -15.46
C LEU A 525 -36.66 -1.40 -14.89
N PHE A 526 -35.53 -1.36 -15.61
CA PHE A 526 -34.28 -1.97 -15.19
C PHE A 526 -33.37 -1.06 -14.36
N GLU A 527 -33.76 0.22 -14.20
CA GLU A 527 -32.96 1.17 -13.42
C GLU A 527 -32.93 0.77 -11.93
N ASN A 528 -31.73 0.64 -11.38
CA ASN A 528 -31.46 0.18 -10.02
C ASN A 528 -31.99 -1.25 -9.70
N GLN A 529 -32.16 -2.10 -10.70
CA GLN A 529 -32.63 -3.48 -10.51
C GLN A 529 -31.46 -4.46 -10.30
N PHE A 530 -31.77 -5.52 -9.57
CA PHE A 530 -30.89 -6.65 -9.31
C PHE A 530 -31.61 -7.92 -9.74
N VAL A 531 -30.89 -8.88 -10.29
CA VAL A 531 -31.45 -10.14 -10.82
C VAL A 531 -30.82 -11.35 -10.15
N GLY A 532 -31.62 -12.42 -9.99
CA GLY A 532 -31.18 -13.65 -9.36
C GLY A 532 -31.27 -13.63 -7.84
N GLU A 533 -30.38 -14.36 -7.19
CA GLU A 533 -30.46 -14.64 -5.75
C GLU A 533 -29.43 -13.87 -4.93
N ARG A 534 -29.71 -13.68 -3.63
CA ARG A 534 -28.83 -13.02 -2.67
C ARG A 534 -28.50 -11.57 -3.06
N VAL A 535 -29.44 -10.86 -3.62
CA VAL A 535 -29.29 -9.47 -4.06
C VAL A 535 -28.93 -8.53 -2.91
N SER A 536 -29.41 -8.80 -1.68
CA SER A 536 -29.04 -8.07 -0.47
C SER A 536 -27.52 -8.04 -0.20
N GLU A 537 -26.78 -9.05 -0.69
CA GLU A 537 -25.33 -9.15 -0.54
C GLU A 537 -24.55 -8.49 -1.69
N GLY A 538 -25.24 -7.85 -2.65
CA GLY A 538 -24.63 -7.17 -3.80
C GLY A 538 -24.47 -8.01 -5.05
N TYR A 539 -25.11 -9.18 -5.12
CA TYR A 539 -25.15 -10.00 -6.33
C TYR A 539 -26.28 -9.54 -7.24
N GLY A 540 -26.11 -9.74 -8.55
CA GLY A 540 -27.18 -9.51 -9.52
C GLY A 540 -27.35 -8.07 -10.00
N GLU A 541 -26.48 -7.12 -9.66
CA GLU A 541 -26.55 -5.75 -10.17
C GLU A 541 -26.37 -5.75 -11.69
N ILE A 542 -27.34 -5.13 -12.40
CA ILE A 542 -27.34 -5.06 -13.86
C ILE A 542 -27.43 -3.60 -14.33
N LYS A 543 -26.93 -3.38 -15.56
CA LYS A 543 -27.15 -2.14 -16.31
C LYS A 543 -27.74 -2.51 -17.66
N VAL A 544 -28.89 -1.91 -17.98
CA VAL A 544 -29.56 -2.10 -19.28
C VAL A 544 -29.61 -0.76 -19.99
N GLU A 545 -29.06 -0.70 -21.21
CA GLU A 545 -28.93 0.52 -21.98
C GLU A 545 -29.52 0.32 -23.38
N GLU A 546 -30.19 1.33 -23.91
CA GLU A 546 -30.69 1.29 -25.29
C GLU A 546 -29.52 1.07 -26.24
N LYS A 547 -29.71 0.17 -27.21
CA LYS A 547 -28.77 -0.02 -28.31
C LYS A 547 -28.86 1.19 -29.25
N MET A 548 -27.86 2.08 -29.23
CA MET A 548 -27.81 3.18 -30.19
C MET A 548 -27.56 2.71 -31.62
N ASN A 549 -28.24 3.33 -32.58
CA ASN A 549 -28.23 2.91 -33.99
C ASN A 549 -26.97 3.37 -34.80
N GLU A 550 -26.08 4.16 -34.20
CA GLU A 550 -24.90 4.69 -34.88
C GLU A 550 -23.61 4.08 -34.33
N ASP A 551 -22.78 3.55 -35.25
CA ASP A 551 -21.40 3.04 -35.10
C ASP A 551 -20.98 2.64 -33.66
N PHE A 552 -21.77 1.75 -33.05
CA PHE A 552 -21.61 1.24 -31.68
C PHE A 552 -20.31 0.44 -31.50
N SER A 553 -19.69 0.08 -32.63
CA SER A 553 -18.53 -0.80 -32.64
C SER A 553 -17.24 -0.15 -32.12
N THR A 554 -17.15 1.17 -32.08
CA THR A 554 -15.94 1.85 -31.63
C THR A 554 -16.11 2.49 -30.24
N VAL A 555 -15.30 2.06 -29.28
CA VAL A 555 -15.27 2.58 -27.93
C VAL A 555 -13.87 3.16 -27.66
N ILE A 556 -13.82 4.42 -27.25
CA ILE A 556 -12.55 5.05 -26.84
C ILE A 556 -12.50 5.04 -25.31
N VAL A 557 -11.45 4.45 -24.76
CA VAL A 557 -11.14 4.49 -23.34
C VAL A 557 -9.87 5.30 -23.11
N GLN A 558 -9.78 5.98 -21.97
CA GLN A 558 -8.67 6.85 -21.65
C GLN A 558 -7.90 6.32 -20.44
N LYS A 559 -6.57 6.39 -20.49
CA LYS A 559 -5.80 6.30 -19.26
C LYS A 559 -6.03 7.58 -18.45
N LYS A 560 -6.01 7.42 -17.13
CA LYS A 560 -5.91 8.56 -16.21
C LYS A 560 -4.74 9.44 -16.68
N LYS A 561 -5.02 10.67 -17.07
CA LYS A 561 -3.96 11.64 -17.33
C LYS A 561 -3.29 11.92 -15.99
N ALA A 562 -2.00 11.61 -15.90
CA ALA A 562 -1.21 12.15 -14.81
C ALA A 562 -1.40 13.67 -14.85
N GLU A 563 -1.93 14.25 -13.79
CA GLU A 563 -1.99 15.71 -13.69
C GLU A 563 -0.56 16.21 -13.88
N VAL A 564 -0.30 16.89 -14.97
CA VAL A 564 0.98 17.57 -15.19
C VAL A 564 0.95 18.75 -14.22
N GLN A 565 1.39 18.49 -13.01
CA GLN A 565 1.66 19.57 -12.07
C GLN A 565 2.76 20.42 -12.71
N GLU A 566 2.51 21.70 -12.88
CA GLU A 566 3.56 22.65 -13.23
C GLU A 566 4.70 22.42 -12.23
N LYS A 567 5.95 22.45 -12.75
CA LYS A 567 7.15 22.27 -11.91
C LYS A 567 7.19 23.36 -10.85
N GLU A 568 6.47 23.13 -9.74
CA GLU A 568 6.56 24.01 -8.58
C GLU A 568 7.97 23.93 -7.95
N ASN A 569 8.37 24.99 -7.29
CA ASN A 569 9.63 25.01 -6.57
C ASN A 569 9.58 23.98 -5.44
N LEU A 570 10.49 23.01 -5.45
CA LEU A 570 10.56 21.92 -4.47
C LEU A 570 10.78 22.38 -3.02
N GLN A 571 11.19 23.63 -2.80
CA GLN A 571 11.59 24.14 -1.50
C GLN A 571 10.51 25.02 -0.89
N ASN A 572 9.41 24.43 -0.40
CA ASN A 572 8.39 25.18 0.32
C ASN A 572 8.65 25.24 1.84
N GLU A 573 9.32 24.24 2.43
CA GLU A 573 9.65 24.21 3.86
C GLU A 573 11.08 23.67 4.10
N LYS A 574 11.76 24.17 5.13
CA LYS A 574 13.17 23.81 5.43
C LYS A 574 13.37 22.40 6.02
N THR A 575 12.33 21.66 6.36
CA THR A 575 12.40 20.44 7.20
C THR A 575 11.76 19.18 6.63
N GLY A 576 11.15 19.21 5.42
CA GLY A 576 10.47 18.06 4.82
C GLY A 576 11.40 17.00 4.25
N ILE A 577 10.84 15.83 3.90
CA ILE A 577 11.56 14.70 3.26
C ILE A 577 12.27 15.13 1.97
N ILE A 578 11.70 16.05 1.22
CA ILE A 578 12.28 16.56 -0.03
C ILE A 578 13.62 17.24 0.21
N ASN A 579 13.74 18.02 1.29
CA ASN A 579 15.02 18.65 1.63
C ASN A 579 16.10 17.63 2.01
N LEU A 580 15.74 16.58 2.75
CA LEU A 580 16.65 15.47 3.04
C LEU A 580 17.13 14.76 1.78
N LEU A 581 16.23 14.55 0.81
CA LEU A 581 16.57 13.96 -0.49
C LEU A 581 17.49 14.87 -1.30
N LEU A 582 17.23 16.18 -1.32
CA LEU A 582 18.08 17.16 -1.98
C LEU A 582 19.48 17.24 -1.34
N GLU A 583 19.58 17.20 -0.02
CA GLU A 583 20.88 17.16 0.68
C GLU A 583 21.67 15.90 0.34
N SER A 584 21.01 14.74 0.30
CA SER A 584 21.65 13.48 -0.10
C SER A 584 22.09 13.47 -1.56
N GLU A 585 21.28 14.04 -2.45
CA GLU A 585 21.65 14.16 -3.85
C GLU A 585 22.83 15.16 -4.01
N PHE A 586 22.84 16.23 -3.24
CA PHE A 586 23.97 17.15 -3.19
C PHE A 586 25.26 16.45 -2.74
N GLU A 587 25.18 15.68 -1.65
CA GLU A 587 26.31 14.86 -1.17
C GLU A 587 26.83 13.89 -2.22
N ARG A 588 25.92 13.16 -2.88
CA ARG A 588 26.24 12.20 -3.95
C ARG A 588 26.94 12.89 -5.12
N ARG A 589 26.44 14.08 -5.51
CA ARG A 589 27.04 14.86 -6.61
C ARG A 589 28.39 15.47 -6.22
N LEU A 590 28.57 15.89 -4.97
CA LEU A 590 29.88 16.32 -4.47
C LEU A 590 30.92 15.19 -4.58
N GLN A 591 30.59 13.99 -4.12
CA GLN A 591 31.47 12.83 -4.21
C GLN A 591 31.78 12.46 -5.68
N LYS A 592 30.79 12.56 -6.57
CA LYS A 592 30.99 12.34 -8.00
C LYS A 592 31.87 13.40 -8.63
N ALA A 593 31.64 14.68 -8.33
CA ALA A 593 32.46 15.78 -8.84
C ALA A 593 33.93 15.65 -8.41
N VAL A 594 34.18 15.23 -7.17
CA VAL A 594 35.53 14.93 -6.68
C VAL A 594 36.23 13.84 -7.50
N ARG A 595 35.50 12.78 -7.88
CA ARG A 595 36.05 11.72 -8.73
C ARG A 595 36.37 12.21 -10.14
N GLU A 596 35.47 13.00 -10.71
CA GLU A 596 35.64 13.58 -12.06
C GLU A 596 36.84 14.53 -12.13
N GLU A 597 37.10 15.33 -11.08
CA GLU A 597 38.29 16.16 -11.01
C GLU A 597 39.57 15.32 -10.97
N LEU A 598 39.56 14.22 -10.22
CA LEU A 598 40.71 13.29 -10.16
C LEU A 598 40.96 12.56 -11.48
N GLU A 599 39.91 12.13 -12.19
CA GLU A 599 40.04 11.45 -13.48
C GLU A 599 40.60 12.38 -14.56
N ASN A 600 40.25 13.69 -14.53
CA ASN A 600 40.77 14.70 -15.42
C ASN A 600 42.23 15.07 -15.12
N GLU A 601 42.68 14.85 -13.88
CA GLU A 601 44.03 15.22 -13.40
C GLU A 601 44.99 14.02 -13.31
N GLN A 602 44.87 13.05 -14.23
CA GLN A 602 45.80 11.89 -14.31
C GLN A 602 47.28 12.29 -14.29
N LYS A 603 47.61 13.57 -14.60
CA LYS A 603 48.96 14.15 -14.49
C LYS A 603 49.51 14.26 -13.07
N VAL A 604 48.66 14.11 -12.03
CA VAL A 604 49.15 14.08 -10.64
C VAL A 604 49.98 12.83 -10.35
N CYS A 605 49.80 11.79 -11.15
CA CYS A 605 50.45 10.47 -10.99
C CYS A 605 51.91 10.40 -11.56
N GLU A 606 52.46 11.48 -12.10
CA GLU A 606 53.86 11.51 -12.56
C GLU A 606 54.88 11.60 -11.42
N SER A 607 54.43 11.68 -10.15
CA SER A 607 55.29 11.67 -8.97
C SER A 607 55.73 10.23 -8.64
N LYS A 608 56.95 10.07 -8.14
CA LYS A 608 57.41 8.78 -7.65
C LYS A 608 56.46 8.23 -6.58
N GLU A 609 56.07 6.99 -6.72
CA GLU A 609 55.02 6.31 -5.96
C GLU A 609 55.18 6.41 -4.43
N ASP A 610 56.39 6.21 -3.92
CA ASP A 610 56.69 6.28 -2.47
C ASP A 610 56.41 7.68 -1.87
N ILE A 611 56.68 8.74 -2.65
CA ILE A 611 56.45 10.11 -2.23
C ILE A 611 54.97 10.41 -2.17
N LEU A 612 54.18 9.91 -3.16
CA LEU A 612 52.73 10.10 -3.22
C LEU A 612 52.06 9.38 -2.06
N ASN A 613 52.39 8.11 -1.77
CA ASN A 613 51.87 7.36 -0.65
C ASN A 613 52.12 8.05 0.70
N THR A 614 53.30 8.60 0.88
CA THR A 614 53.68 9.36 2.09
C THR A 614 52.89 10.64 2.20
N ALA A 615 52.73 11.38 1.09
CA ALA A 615 51.94 12.62 1.07
C ALA A 615 50.46 12.36 1.41
N VAL A 616 49.82 11.36 0.77
CA VAL A 616 48.44 10.94 1.05
C VAL A 616 48.26 10.51 2.50
N SER A 617 49.21 9.78 3.07
CA SER A 617 49.18 9.40 4.49
C SER A 617 49.24 10.59 5.43
N LYS A 618 50.08 11.59 5.14
CA LYS A 618 50.17 12.84 5.91
C LYS A 618 48.87 13.65 5.80
N LEU A 619 48.33 13.83 4.60
CA LEU A 619 47.06 14.52 4.39
C LEU A 619 45.91 13.85 5.16
N ARG A 620 45.89 12.54 5.22
CA ARG A 620 44.88 11.81 6.04
C ARG A 620 45.06 12.02 7.55
N MET A 621 46.27 12.17 8.02
CA MET A 621 46.53 12.51 9.43
C MET A 621 46.06 13.94 9.76
N ILE A 622 46.41 14.90 8.90
CA ILE A 622 45.97 16.30 9.04
C ILE A 622 44.43 16.36 8.99
N PHE A 623 43.80 15.73 8.01
CA PHE A 623 42.34 15.68 7.86
C PHE A 623 41.63 15.16 9.12
N LYS A 624 42.21 14.22 9.85
CA LYS A 624 41.60 13.71 11.08
C LYS A 624 41.60 14.75 12.24
N ASN A 625 42.57 15.63 12.22
CA ASN A 625 42.78 16.60 13.31
C ASN A 625 42.16 17.95 13.02
N GLU A 626 42.06 18.35 11.77
CA GLU A 626 41.54 19.64 11.34
C GLU A 626 40.09 19.57 10.90
N SER A 627 39.32 20.66 11.12
CA SER A 627 37.90 20.73 10.83
C SER A 627 37.55 21.63 9.62
N SER A 628 38.52 22.32 9.04
CA SER A 628 38.34 23.20 7.88
C SER A 628 39.46 23.06 6.84
N TYR A 629 39.17 23.56 5.62
CA TYR A 629 40.16 23.61 4.53
C TYR A 629 41.33 24.56 4.89
N GLU A 630 41.04 25.71 5.44
CA GLU A 630 42.02 26.74 5.81
C GLU A 630 43.00 26.21 6.88
N ALA A 631 42.48 25.53 7.91
CA ALA A 631 43.31 24.91 8.95
C ALA A 631 44.17 23.77 8.38
N MET A 632 43.64 23.00 7.44
CA MET A 632 44.41 21.95 6.72
C MET A 632 45.54 22.57 5.88
N GLU A 633 45.26 23.64 5.16
CA GLU A 633 46.24 24.37 4.34
C GLU A 633 47.38 24.94 5.21
N GLU A 634 47.07 25.53 6.35
CA GLU A 634 48.04 26.02 7.30
C GLU A 634 48.97 24.91 7.82
N GLN A 635 48.42 23.78 8.20
CA GLN A 635 49.16 22.58 8.63
C GLN A 635 50.06 22.03 7.54
N VAL A 636 49.60 22.01 6.30
CA VAL A 636 50.40 21.56 5.15
C VAL A 636 51.57 22.51 4.90
N ASN A 637 51.35 23.84 4.99
CA ASN A 637 52.40 24.84 4.86
C ASN A 637 53.49 24.72 5.93
N GLY A 638 53.17 24.22 7.12
CA GLY A 638 54.10 23.94 8.19
C GLY A 638 54.99 22.69 8.01
N ILE A 639 54.89 21.96 6.91
CA ILE A 639 55.69 20.77 6.65
C ILE A 639 57.15 21.20 6.24
N GLU A 640 58.13 20.87 7.07
CA GLU A 640 59.56 21.25 6.87
C GLU A 640 60.21 20.67 5.56
N ASN A 641 59.70 19.57 5.06
CA ASN A 641 60.26 18.94 3.85
C ASN A 641 59.65 19.57 2.58
N ASP A 642 60.44 20.35 1.88
CA ASP A 642 60.04 21.18 0.74
C ASP A 642 59.39 20.39 -0.42
N ALA A 643 59.89 19.20 -0.73
CA ALA A 643 59.33 18.39 -1.76
C ALA A 643 57.97 17.78 -1.38
N LYS A 644 57.82 17.38 -0.11
CA LYS A 644 56.53 16.84 0.42
C LYS A 644 55.54 17.96 0.65
N ASN A 645 55.98 19.14 1.10
CA ASN A 645 55.14 20.31 1.22
C ASN A 645 54.51 20.70 -0.13
N LYS A 646 55.35 20.90 -1.17
CA LYS A 646 54.89 21.26 -2.49
C LYS A 646 53.93 20.24 -3.09
N LEU A 647 54.15 18.93 -2.85
CA LEU A 647 53.24 17.87 -3.33
C LEU A 647 51.91 17.90 -2.55
N CYS A 648 51.94 18.02 -1.22
CA CYS A 648 50.73 18.13 -0.41
C CYS A 648 49.91 19.40 -0.77
N MET A 649 50.57 20.55 -0.96
CA MET A 649 49.92 21.77 -1.42
C MET A 649 49.24 21.59 -2.77
N LYS A 650 49.97 21.02 -3.75
CA LYS A 650 49.40 20.73 -5.07
C LYS A 650 48.20 19.81 -4.97
N LEU A 651 48.21 18.82 -4.09
CA LEU A 651 47.10 17.88 -3.90
C LEU A 651 45.86 18.57 -3.28
N ILE A 652 46.03 19.47 -2.29
CA ILE A 652 44.88 20.15 -1.67
C ILE A 652 44.30 21.25 -2.57
N GLU A 653 45.10 21.90 -3.40
CA GLU A 653 44.67 22.91 -4.38
C GLU A 653 43.81 22.33 -5.51
N LEU A 654 43.94 21.03 -5.81
CA LEU A 654 43.12 20.35 -6.82
C LEU A 654 41.64 20.26 -6.45
N VAL A 655 41.34 20.17 -5.15
CA VAL A 655 39.97 19.97 -4.66
C VAL A 655 39.70 20.96 -3.52
N VAL A 656 39.22 22.15 -3.88
CA VAL A 656 38.76 23.17 -2.93
C VAL A 656 37.27 22.93 -2.68
N PRO A 657 36.84 22.68 -1.41
CA PRO A 657 35.47 22.32 -1.10
C PRO A 657 34.42 23.29 -1.61
N ASP A 658 34.66 24.61 -1.41
CA ASP A 658 33.72 25.67 -1.83
C ASP A 658 33.54 25.70 -3.36
N THR A 659 34.64 25.55 -4.12
CA THR A 659 34.58 25.52 -5.59
C THR A 659 33.80 24.33 -6.13
N ILE A 660 34.00 23.15 -5.55
CA ILE A 660 33.25 21.96 -5.89
C ILE A 660 31.77 22.13 -5.54
N ALA A 661 31.47 22.69 -4.37
CA ALA A 661 30.11 22.96 -3.92
C ALA A 661 29.37 23.92 -4.84
N GLU A 662 29.98 25.04 -5.24
CA GLU A 662 29.39 26.01 -6.16
C GLU A 662 29.07 25.40 -7.53
N LYS A 663 29.99 24.59 -8.08
CA LYS A 663 29.77 23.85 -9.33
C LYS A 663 28.57 22.91 -9.23
N VAL A 664 28.47 22.13 -8.16
CA VAL A 664 27.37 21.19 -7.93
C VAL A 664 26.05 21.91 -7.68
N GLN A 665 26.05 22.99 -6.86
CA GLN A 665 24.85 23.80 -6.61
C GLN A 665 24.29 24.44 -7.87
N THR A 666 25.17 24.94 -8.77
CA THR A 666 24.75 25.51 -10.04
C THR A 666 24.06 24.45 -10.91
N ALA A 667 24.60 23.25 -10.97
CA ALA A 667 23.98 22.14 -11.70
C ALA A 667 22.64 21.74 -11.09
N MET A 668 22.56 21.60 -9.75
CA MET A 668 21.32 21.22 -9.07
C MET A 668 20.23 22.28 -9.20
N LYS A 669 20.59 23.56 -9.13
CA LYS A 669 19.65 24.66 -9.33
C LYS A 669 18.99 24.57 -10.72
N LYS A 670 19.74 24.21 -11.74
CA LYS A 670 19.22 24.01 -13.10
C LYS A 670 18.35 22.77 -13.21
N ASP A 671 18.79 21.64 -12.62
CA ASP A 671 18.12 20.36 -12.76
C ASP A 671 16.80 20.28 -11.99
N TYR A 672 16.76 20.86 -10.78
CA TYR A 672 15.64 20.78 -9.84
C TYR A 672 14.89 22.10 -9.62
N ASN A 673 15.18 23.13 -10.41
CA ASN A 673 14.55 24.46 -10.28
C ASN A 673 14.58 25.01 -8.83
N LEU A 674 15.73 24.90 -8.15
CA LEU A 674 15.84 25.28 -6.75
C LEU A 674 15.73 26.79 -6.56
N LYS A 675 14.92 27.23 -5.60
CA LYS A 675 14.74 28.62 -5.21
C LYS A 675 15.92 29.12 -4.34
N TYR A 676 16.41 28.27 -3.45
CA TYR A 676 17.51 28.57 -2.54
C TYR A 676 18.65 27.57 -2.72
N PRO A 677 19.92 27.96 -2.49
CA PRO A 677 21.03 27.03 -2.44
C PRO A 677 20.88 26.06 -1.26
N ILE A 678 21.49 24.88 -1.38
CA ILE A 678 21.59 23.94 -0.26
C ILE A 678 22.72 24.42 0.64
N GLU A 679 22.38 24.92 1.83
CA GLU A 679 23.34 25.47 2.78
C GLU A 679 23.86 24.35 3.70
N TRP A 680 25.16 24.11 3.64
CA TRP A 680 25.87 23.25 4.59
C TRP A 680 26.86 24.05 5.40
N GLU A 681 27.06 23.63 6.64
CA GLU A 681 28.19 24.16 7.46
C GLU A 681 29.52 23.83 6.79
N LYS A 682 30.46 24.78 6.83
CA LYS A 682 31.78 24.62 6.19
C LYS A 682 32.49 23.33 6.65
N GLU A 683 32.36 22.99 7.94
CA GLU A 683 32.94 21.76 8.48
C GLU A 683 32.34 20.51 7.85
N ARG A 684 31.02 20.44 7.68
CA ARG A 684 30.33 19.31 7.02
C ARG A 684 30.80 19.17 5.56
N LEU A 685 30.85 20.29 4.85
CA LEU A 685 31.31 20.32 3.45
C LEU A 685 32.74 19.81 3.34
N TYR A 686 33.64 20.32 4.15
CA TYR A 686 35.04 19.90 4.24
C TYR A 686 35.13 18.38 4.51
N ARG A 687 34.42 17.88 5.52
CA ARG A 687 34.44 16.47 5.89
C ARG A 687 34.00 15.56 4.75
N VAL A 688 32.93 15.91 4.06
CA VAL A 688 32.38 15.09 2.95
C VAL A 688 33.33 15.10 1.75
N VAL A 689 33.76 16.28 1.30
CA VAL A 689 34.61 16.42 0.13
C VAL A 689 35.97 15.73 0.34
N TYR A 690 36.63 16.00 1.47
CA TYR A 690 37.96 15.41 1.74
C TYR A 690 37.91 13.93 2.11
N SER A 691 36.84 13.45 2.72
CA SER A 691 36.65 12.01 2.94
C SER A 691 36.59 11.26 1.61
N ALA A 692 35.85 11.77 0.64
CA ALA A 692 35.77 11.22 -0.71
C ALA A 692 37.13 11.33 -1.43
N TYR A 693 37.71 12.53 -1.42
CA TYR A 693 38.98 12.83 -2.09
C TYR A 693 40.13 11.94 -1.62
N LEU A 694 40.37 11.88 -0.33
CA LEU A 694 41.46 11.08 0.25
C LEU A 694 41.24 9.56 0.11
N THR A 695 40.01 9.14 -0.04
CA THR A 695 39.66 7.73 -0.33
C THR A 695 40.04 7.38 -1.76
N GLU A 696 39.66 8.21 -2.71
CA GLU A 696 40.03 8.02 -4.13
C GLU A 696 41.55 8.13 -4.35
N LEU A 697 42.21 9.10 -3.77
CA LEU A 697 43.71 9.20 -3.84
C LEU A 697 44.38 7.94 -3.31
N LYS A 698 43.89 7.35 -2.22
CA LYS A 698 44.44 6.09 -1.71
C LYS A 698 44.19 4.93 -2.65
N TYR A 699 43.07 4.92 -3.36
CA TYR A 699 42.80 3.92 -4.38
C TYR A 699 43.75 4.03 -5.57
N PHE A 700 44.03 5.26 -6.04
CA PHE A 700 45.03 5.51 -7.09
C PHE A 700 46.45 5.06 -6.71
N THR A 701 46.88 5.30 -5.48
CA THR A 701 48.20 4.84 -5.03
C THR A 701 48.33 3.31 -5.07
N LYS A 702 47.25 2.58 -4.75
CA LYS A 702 47.21 1.11 -4.82
C LYS A 702 47.24 0.57 -6.27
N ILE A 703 46.64 1.27 -7.22
CA ILE A 703 46.65 0.89 -8.63
C ILE A 703 48.07 1.06 -9.20
N LEU A 704 48.73 2.15 -8.85
CA LEU A 704 50.14 2.39 -9.25
C LEU A 704 51.07 1.32 -8.72
N GLN A 705 50.93 0.90 -7.45
CA GLN A 705 51.70 -0.19 -6.84
C GLN A 705 51.57 -1.49 -7.61
N LYS A 706 50.36 -1.88 -7.99
CA LYS A 706 50.11 -3.10 -8.77
C LYS A 706 50.66 -3.05 -10.20
N LYS A 707 50.77 -1.85 -10.80
CA LYS A 707 51.38 -1.70 -12.13
C LYS A 707 52.90 -1.80 -12.06
N GLY A 708 53.53 -1.24 -11.01
CA GLY A 708 54.96 -1.34 -10.79
C GLY A 708 55.47 -2.74 -10.37
N GLU A 709 54.63 -3.60 -9.80
CA GLU A 709 54.93 -5.01 -9.49
C GLU A 709 54.80 -5.93 -10.71
N ASN A 710 54.17 -5.49 -11.81
CA ASN A 710 54.00 -6.25 -13.05
C ASN A 710 54.92 -5.78 -14.20
N GLU A 711 55.72 -4.74 -14.00
CA GLU A 711 56.83 -4.33 -14.82
C GLU A 711 58.19 -4.78 -14.19
#